data_698ec44c38ead4ec45db42eebddd1771
#
_entry.id   698ec44c38ead4ec45db42eebddd1771
#
_cell.length_a   1.000
_cell.length_b   1.000
_cell.length_c   1.000
_cell.angle_alpha   90.00
_cell.angle_beta   90.00
_cell.angle_gamma   90.00
#
_symmetry.space_group_name_H-M   'P 1'
#
loop_
_entity.id
_entity.type
_entity.pdbx_description
1 polymer ?
#
loop_
_entity_poly.entity_id
_entity_poly.type
_entity_poly.pdbx_seq_one_letter_code
_entity_poly.pdbx_strand_id
1 'polypeptide(L)'
;MVSRWLHAVSADVPATALRQLMQDKDLRRIQPLGRFKLRRTNPVPRTITAPTLVPGDTCGFTPGDDPVLGPSAMPYRQLHLRPLTDQGIDATGVRVGIFDTGFETGNPAFNGITVTSQRDFVYGDSVVRNQSSQDTAFNASSHGTATWSLFAGNVSGRLHGIARGASFLLAKTEDIRSETRVEEDNYVAALEWADSIGVDIVSSSLGYLSFDNGFSYTPSQLNGDVAVTTVAADMAAQRGILVVTAAGNGGPSPRSISTPADGDSVLAVGGEDSLGTIAAFSSRGPTADGRIKPDFTAPGVAVCVLTGVGHVARENGTSFATPLLAASAALVKQLHPSLLPMELRTAFRSTATKRAAPDSSYGWGRPDVAAAAVFPTGVTATSPLPGAGPLTTITPTFSWTVGTVPASASPVTYRLRISRDSTLAAPIADTALTAQTFALSTAFKPGKVFWRVDATAASGETASSGVIGPVVVPPWATLTSLSNPAGMVIDTAQPTFTWKPAQVSSPPGPLVFDVDVQRVATGVTDFNVANLTDTSVAPTQPLQRNTAYRWLLTVHAGSDTSIIRSQGSFLVVDLGMPTSTLLYQNFPNPFPIAGRDSTCLWFDLALAGSVELDILDLRGNLVRRFVPGPDFPGVLAPGRYGRGSGSGGICDPRLMWDGRAGNGHPLPAGVYLAKLKAPGLLVFKRIVFRGK
;
A
#
# COMPACT_ATOMS: atom_id res chain seq x y z
N MET A 1 13.27 22.65 -14.21
CA MET A 1 12.10 21.91 -13.72
C MET A 1 12.35 21.42 -12.28
N VAL A 2 11.33 21.32 -11.44
CA VAL A 2 11.42 20.69 -10.11
C VAL A 2 10.48 19.51 -10.10
N SER A 3 11.01 18.32 -9.85
CA SER A 3 10.22 17.12 -9.63
C SER A 3 10.07 16.88 -8.14
N ARG A 4 8.81 16.81 -7.68
CA ARG A 4 8.49 16.47 -6.28
C ARG A 4 8.62 14.97 -6.03
N TRP A 5 8.33 14.16 -7.03
CA TRP A 5 8.42 12.71 -6.91
C TRP A 5 9.87 12.23 -6.82
N LEU A 6 10.73 12.76 -7.68
CA LEU A 6 12.14 12.36 -7.73
C LEU A 6 13.02 13.10 -6.72
N HIS A 7 12.45 14.09 -6.00
CA HIS A 7 13.24 15.02 -5.17
C HIS A 7 14.41 15.62 -5.94
N ALA A 8 14.17 16.03 -7.19
CA ALA A 8 15.18 16.46 -8.13
C ALA A 8 14.87 17.81 -8.74
N VAL A 9 15.92 18.50 -9.18
CA VAL A 9 15.82 19.77 -9.91
C VAL A 9 16.61 19.64 -11.21
N SER A 10 15.96 19.96 -12.33
CA SER A 10 16.63 20.18 -13.60
C SER A 10 16.80 21.68 -13.82
N ALA A 11 18.04 22.14 -13.95
CA ALA A 11 18.38 23.56 -14.04
C ALA A 11 19.65 23.80 -14.86
N ASP A 12 19.75 25.02 -15.45
CA ASP A 12 21.01 25.52 -16.00
C ASP A 12 21.93 25.93 -14.87
N VAL A 13 23.08 25.30 -14.80
CA VAL A 13 24.07 25.57 -13.75
C VAL A 13 25.39 26.04 -14.37
N PRO A 14 25.89 27.25 -14.02
CA PRO A 14 27.21 27.69 -14.45
C PRO A 14 28.30 26.72 -13.97
N ALA A 15 29.35 26.54 -14.77
CA ALA A 15 30.46 25.64 -14.43
C ALA A 15 31.13 25.96 -13.08
N THR A 16 31.10 27.21 -12.64
CA THR A 16 31.58 27.64 -11.33
C THR A 16 30.73 27.15 -10.18
N ALA A 17 29.42 27.17 -10.34
CA ALA A 17 28.46 26.68 -9.33
C ALA A 17 28.42 25.16 -9.29
N LEU A 18 28.67 24.46 -10.42
CA LEU A 18 28.69 23.00 -10.48
C LEU A 18 29.71 22.39 -9.51
N ARG A 19 30.90 23.02 -9.37
CA ARG A 19 31.94 22.56 -8.42
C ARG A 19 31.50 22.67 -6.96
N GLN A 20 30.69 23.68 -6.63
CA GLN A 20 30.13 23.84 -5.29
C GLN A 20 29.02 22.80 -5.03
N LEU A 21 28.16 22.59 -6.02
CA LEU A 21 27.10 21.57 -5.92
C LEU A 21 27.67 20.15 -5.78
N MET A 22 28.79 19.83 -6.43
CA MET A 22 29.48 18.55 -6.27
C MET A 22 30.02 18.30 -4.86
N GLN A 23 30.15 19.32 -4.03
CA GLN A 23 30.60 19.24 -2.63
C GLN A 23 29.40 19.19 -1.64
N ASP A 24 28.18 19.39 -2.12
CA ASP A 24 26.98 19.40 -1.31
C ASP A 24 26.61 17.97 -0.89
N LYS A 25 26.57 17.73 0.42
CA LYS A 25 26.30 16.41 1.00
C LYS A 25 24.84 15.99 0.86
N ASP A 26 23.95 16.95 0.59
CA ASP A 26 22.52 16.70 0.40
C ASP A 26 22.19 16.29 -1.03
N LEU A 27 23.13 16.47 -1.98
CA LEU A 27 22.99 16.03 -3.36
C LEU A 27 23.49 14.60 -3.53
N ARG A 28 22.59 13.70 -3.87
CA ARG A 28 22.91 12.28 -4.10
C ARG A 28 23.51 12.01 -5.47
N ARG A 29 23.11 12.78 -6.48
CA ARG A 29 23.50 12.56 -7.87
C ARG A 29 23.40 13.87 -8.66
N ILE A 30 24.39 14.15 -9.48
CA ILE A 30 24.36 15.21 -10.50
C ILE A 30 24.59 14.54 -11.85
N GLN A 31 23.74 14.81 -12.83
CA GLN A 31 23.89 14.30 -14.19
C GLN A 31 23.65 15.41 -15.21
N PRO A 32 24.43 15.48 -16.29
CA PRO A 32 24.23 16.48 -17.33
C PRO A 32 22.96 16.22 -18.11
N LEU A 33 22.18 17.28 -18.35
CA LEU A 33 21.12 17.32 -19.34
C LEU A 33 21.68 18.10 -20.54
N GLY A 34 21.62 17.53 -21.73
CA GLY A 34 22.16 18.24 -22.91
C GLY A 34 21.21 19.35 -23.37
N ARG A 35 21.70 20.60 -23.41
CA ARG A 35 21.11 21.64 -24.25
C ARG A 35 22.03 21.89 -25.42
N PHE A 36 21.56 21.76 -26.65
CA PHE A 36 22.38 22.07 -27.84
C PHE A 36 21.68 23.15 -28.68
N LYS A 37 22.44 24.19 -29.03
CA LYS A 37 22.08 25.07 -30.11
C LYS A 37 22.36 24.30 -31.41
N LEU A 38 21.30 24.02 -32.18
CA LEU A 38 21.42 23.44 -33.52
C LEU A 38 22.42 24.22 -34.35
N ARG A 39 23.55 23.63 -34.70
CA ARG A 39 24.25 24.02 -35.90
C ARG A 39 23.34 23.60 -37.06
N ARG A 40 23.01 24.54 -37.96
CA ARG A 40 22.28 24.31 -39.19
C ARG A 40 23.09 23.34 -40.08
N THR A 41 22.90 22.07 -39.86
CA THR A 41 23.08 21.03 -40.86
C THR A 41 21.66 20.58 -41.16
N ASN A 42 21.28 20.46 -42.45
CA ASN A 42 20.00 19.93 -42.84
C ASN A 42 19.74 18.68 -41.99
N PRO A 43 18.65 18.62 -41.18
CA PRO A 43 18.37 17.45 -40.44
C PRO A 43 18.16 16.32 -41.45
N VAL A 44 19.01 15.31 -41.40
CA VAL A 44 18.61 14.00 -41.88
C VAL A 44 17.38 13.65 -41.04
N PRO A 45 16.22 13.39 -41.63
CA PRO A 45 15.07 12.96 -40.85
C PRO A 45 15.48 11.72 -40.07
N ARG A 46 15.81 11.88 -38.82
CA ARG A 46 15.95 10.75 -37.93
C ARG A 46 14.55 10.28 -37.69
N THR A 47 14.28 9.21 -38.26
CA THR A 47 13.21 8.31 -38.00
C THR A 47 13.25 8.02 -36.47
N ILE A 48 12.47 8.73 -35.63
CA ILE A 48 11.43 7.96 -34.96
C ILE A 48 10.95 7.12 -36.08
N THR A 49 11.27 5.81 -36.15
CA THR A 49 10.86 5.04 -37.31
C THR A 49 9.37 5.29 -37.44
N ALA A 50 9.09 6.40 -38.13
CA ALA A 50 7.74 6.81 -38.44
C ALA A 50 7.21 5.60 -39.18
N PRO A 51 6.11 5.03 -38.71
CA PRO A 51 5.57 3.85 -39.35
C PRO A 51 5.60 4.13 -40.81
N THR A 52 6.18 3.21 -41.56
CA THR A 52 6.33 3.39 -43.00
C THR A 52 4.94 3.53 -43.54
N LEU A 53 4.55 4.74 -43.95
CA LEU A 53 3.32 4.97 -44.69
C LEU A 53 3.30 3.97 -45.84
N VAL A 54 2.30 3.13 -45.89
CA VAL A 54 2.07 2.30 -47.10
C VAL A 54 1.43 3.22 -48.16
N PRO A 55 2.18 3.68 -49.14
CA PRO A 55 1.66 4.66 -50.09
C PRO A 55 0.42 4.13 -50.77
N GLY A 56 -0.70 4.86 -50.66
CA GLY A 56 -1.95 4.56 -51.36
C GLY A 56 -2.93 3.63 -50.62
N ASP A 57 -2.57 3.08 -49.44
CA ASP A 57 -3.48 2.25 -48.66
C ASP A 57 -4.31 3.13 -47.74
N THR A 58 -5.51 3.51 -48.15
CA THR A 58 -6.49 4.21 -47.36
C THR A 58 -7.41 3.21 -46.65
N CYS A 59 -7.75 3.44 -45.38
CA CYS A 59 -8.76 2.66 -44.65
C CYS A 59 -10.15 2.93 -45.22
N GLY A 60 -10.38 2.51 -46.47
CA GLY A 60 -11.67 2.57 -47.10
C GLY A 60 -12.57 1.43 -46.67
N PHE A 61 -13.87 1.69 -46.62
CA PHE A 61 -14.89 0.64 -46.44
C PHE A 61 -14.89 -0.31 -47.62
N THR A 62 -14.86 -1.62 -47.36
CA THR A 62 -15.01 -2.66 -48.37
C THR A 62 -16.30 -3.44 -48.11
N PRO A 63 -16.98 -3.95 -49.20
CA PRO A 63 -18.14 -4.81 -49.02
C PRO A 63 -17.83 -6.01 -48.10
N GLY A 64 -18.57 -6.14 -47.01
CA GLY A 64 -18.36 -7.16 -45.97
C GLY A 64 -17.69 -6.64 -44.69
N ASP A 65 -17.21 -5.40 -44.69
CA ASP A 65 -16.76 -4.77 -43.45
C ASP A 65 -17.95 -4.51 -42.48
N ASP A 66 -17.63 -4.40 -41.23
CA ASP A 66 -18.61 -3.97 -40.19
C ASP A 66 -19.13 -2.57 -40.53
N PRO A 67 -20.46 -2.37 -40.64
CA PRO A 67 -21.02 -1.09 -41.10
C PRO A 67 -20.74 0.09 -40.14
N VAL A 68 -20.45 -0.17 -38.89
CA VAL A 68 -20.14 0.85 -37.88
C VAL A 68 -18.63 1.05 -37.76
N LEU A 69 -17.90 -0.05 -37.58
CA LEU A 69 -16.47 -0.01 -37.28
C LEU A 69 -15.61 0.11 -38.54
N GLY A 70 -16.11 -0.37 -39.72
CA GLY A 70 -15.29 -0.46 -40.92
C GLY A 70 -14.00 -1.25 -40.67
N PRO A 71 -12.86 -0.79 -41.23
CA PRO A 71 -11.55 -1.41 -41.00
C PRO A 71 -11.10 -1.41 -39.56
N SER A 72 -11.63 -0.54 -38.66
CA SER A 72 -11.40 -0.57 -37.20
C SER A 72 -11.94 -1.84 -36.54
N ALA A 73 -12.74 -2.64 -37.22
CA ALA A 73 -13.23 -3.93 -36.72
C ALA A 73 -12.09 -4.93 -36.41
N MET A 74 -10.90 -4.79 -37.01
CA MET A 74 -9.77 -5.69 -36.79
C MET A 74 -9.28 -5.65 -35.33
N PRO A 75 -8.92 -4.49 -34.74
CA PRO A 75 -8.59 -4.42 -33.29
C PRO A 75 -9.72 -4.92 -32.39
N TYR A 76 -10.97 -4.61 -32.70
CA TYR A 76 -12.13 -5.06 -31.92
C TYR A 76 -12.26 -6.58 -31.87
N ARG A 77 -12.00 -7.26 -33.01
CA ARG A 77 -12.00 -8.73 -33.09
C ARG A 77 -10.82 -9.32 -32.30
N GLN A 78 -9.61 -8.80 -32.53
CA GLN A 78 -8.40 -9.36 -31.94
C GLN A 78 -8.40 -9.21 -30.41
N LEU A 79 -8.85 -8.07 -29.89
CA LEU A 79 -8.90 -7.79 -28.43
C LEU A 79 -10.22 -8.23 -27.79
N HIS A 80 -11.15 -8.83 -28.55
CA HIS A 80 -12.48 -9.26 -28.08
C HIS A 80 -13.28 -8.14 -27.41
N LEU A 81 -13.39 -6.96 -28.05
CA LEU A 81 -14.02 -5.79 -27.44
C LEU A 81 -15.56 -5.77 -27.57
N ARG A 82 -16.11 -6.41 -28.61
CA ARG A 82 -17.56 -6.38 -28.89
C ARG A 82 -18.44 -6.75 -27.72
N PRO A 83 -18.13 -7.80 -26.91
CA PRO A 83 -18.97 -8.15 -25.77
C PRO A 83 -19.13 -7.02 -24.75
N LEU A 84 -18.22 -6.05 -24.72
CA LEU A 84 -18.27 -4.87 -23.86
C LEU A 84 -18.91 -3.67 -24.56
N THR A 85 -18.42 -3.33 -25.75
CA THR A 85 -18.85 -2.14 -26.47
C THR A 85 -20.30 -2.23 -26.95
N ASP A 86 -20.79 -3.42 -27.30
CA ASP A 86 -22.20 -3.64 -27.68
C ASP A 86 -23.16 -3.49 -26.45
N GLN A 87 -22.62 -3.50 -25.22
CA GLN A 87 -23.34 -3.20 -23.97
C GLN A 87 -23.24 -1.72 -23.59
N GLY A 88 -22.62 -0.87 -24.40
CA GLY A 88 -22.44 0.55 -24.13
C GLY A 88 -21.26 0.86 -23.21
N ILE A 89 -20.32 -0.08 -23.03
CA ILE A 89 -19.08 0.17 -22.27
C ILE A 89 -18.13 0.90 -23.21
N ASP A 90 -17.82 2.15 -22.90
CA ASP A 90 -17.07 3.11 -23.72
C ASP A 90 -16.02 3.90 -22.95
N ALA A 91 -15.68 3.46 -21.73
CA ALA A 91 -14.80 4.09 -20.75
C ALA A 91 -15.40 5.35 -20.08
N THR A 92 -16.74 5.52 -20.08
CA THR A 92 -17.38 6.61 -19.32
C THR A 92 -16.93 6.58 -17.85
N GLY A 93 -16.55 7.77 -17.33
CA GLY A 93 -16.09 7.95 -15.94
C GLY A 93 -14.58 7.71 -15.74
N VAL A 94 -13.86 7.24 -16.77
CA VAL A 94 -12.39 7.02 -16.70
C VAL A 94 -11.65 8.23 -17.25
N ARG A 95 -10.57 8.65 -16.59
CA ARG A 95 -9.68 9.73 -17.03
C ARG A 95 -8.43 9.14 -17.66
N VAL A 96 -8.17 9.52 -18.91
CA VAL A 96 -7.02 9.02 -19.69
C VAL A 96 -6.09 10.17 -20.03
N GLY A 97 -4.83 10.09 -19.63
CA GLY A 97 -3.75 10.95 -20.08
C GLY A 97 -3.10 10.38 -21.35
N ILE A 98 -2.93 11.21 -22.37
CA ILE A 98 -2.20 10.83 -23.60
C ILE A 98 -0.97 11.72 -23.69
N PHE A 99 0.21 11.10 -23.70
CA PHE A 99 1.51 11.77 -23.79
C PHE A 99 2.11 11.50 -25.15
N ASP A 100 2.37 12.56 -25.91
CA ASP A 100 2.78 12.44 -27.31
C ASP A 100 3.39 13.76 -27.84
N THR A 101 3.60 13.83 -29.13
CA THR A 101 4.25 14.94 -29.87
C THR A 101 3.35 16.17 -30.07
N GLY A 102 2.03 16.05 -29.85
CA GLY A 102 1.02 17.08 -30.03
C GLY A 102 -0.29 16.54 -30.59
N PHE A 103 -1.32 17.38 -30.66
CA PHE A 103 -2.69 16.96 -30.95
C PHE A 103 -3.48 18.00 -31.75
N GLU A 104 -4.17 17.58 -32.81
CA GLU A 104 -5.13 18.39 -33.54
C GLU A 104 -6.52 18.31 -32.92
N THR A 105 -6.71 19.01 -31.83
CA THR A 105 -7.95 18.97 -31.01
C THR A 105 -9.17 19.51 -31.72
N GLY A 106 -8.99 20.33 -32.78
CA GLY A 106 -10.06 20.87 -33.61
C GLY A 106 -10.52 19.93 -34.75
N ASN A 107 -9.98 18.71 -34.85
CA ASN A 107 -10.37 17.78 -35.88
C ASN A 107 -11.80 17.26 -35.67
N PRO A 108 -12.70 17.32 -36.65
CA PRO A 108 -14.08 16.87 -36.54
C PRO A 108 -14.28 15.43 -36.06
N ALA A 109 -13.27 14.56 -36.27
CA ALA A 109 -13.30 13.19 -35.79
C ALA A 109 -13.40 13.08 -34.26
N PHE A 110 -13.07 14.16 -33.53
CA PHE A 110 -13.16 14.23 -32.08
C PHE A 110 -14.39 15.00 -31.57
N ASN A 111 -15.34 15.31 -32.42
CA ASN A 111 -16.56 15.98 -32.00
C ASN A 111 -17.28 15.18 -30.89
N GLY A 112 -17.67 15.88 -29.81
CA GLY A 112 -18.33 15.28 -28.64
C GLY A 112 -17.40 14.60 -27.64
N ILE A 113 -16.08 14.65 -27.87
CA ILE A 113 -15.08 14.10 -26.95
C ILE A 113 -14.76 15.10 -25.83
N THR A 114 -14.70 14.64 -24.60
CA THR A 114 -14.37 15.47 -23.44
C THR A 114 -12.84 15.53 -23.23
N VAL A 115 -12.27 16.71 -23.49
CA VAL A 115 -10.89 17.02 -23.10
C VAL A 115 -10.95 17.90 -21.84
N THR A 116 -10.58 17.35 -20.70
CA THR A 116 -10.67 18.05 -19.41
C THR A 116 -9.50 18.98 -19.16
N SER A 117 -8.33 18.67 -19.71
CA SER A 117 -7.15 19.52 -19.59
C SER A 117 -6.16 19.21 -20.71
N GLN A 118 -5.35 20.22 -21.06
CA GLN A 118 -4.26 20.05 -22.03
C GLN A 118 -3.07 20.90 -21.62
N ARG A 119 -1.85 20.41 -21.89
CA ARG A 119 -0.62 21.13 -21.54
C ARG A 119 0.50 20.78 -22.52
N ASP A 120 1.19 21.81 -22.98
CA ASP A 120 2.40 21.71 -23.76
C ASP A 120 3.60 21.91 -22.80
N PHE A 121 4.38 20.86 -22.58
CA PHE A 121 5.58 20.89 -21.74
C PHE A 121 6.81 21.37 -22.51
N VAL A 122 6.74 21.37 -23.85
CA VAL A 122 7.83 21.84 -24.73
C VAL A 122 7.88 23.37 -24.73
N TYR A 123 6.73 24.02 -24.92
CA TYR A 123 6.63 25.47 -24.92
C TYR A 123 6.19 26.07 -23.58
N GLY A 124 5.71 25.23 -22.65
CA GLY A 124 5.32 25.66 -21.29
C GLY A 124 3.94 26.30 -21.20
N ASP A 125 3.05 26.03 -22.15
CA ASP A 125 1.69 26.59 -22.23
C ASP A 125 0.58 25.50 -22.29
N SER A 126 -0.58 25.85 -22.80
CA SER A 126 -1.73 24.94 -22.95
C SER A 126 -2.08 24.61 -24.42
N VAL A 127 -1.29 25.02 -25.38
CA VAL A 127 -1.58 24.82 -26.80
C VAL A 127 -0.85 23.57 -27.31
N VAL A 128 -1.53 22.44 -27.35
CA VAL A 128 -0.94 21.15 -27.73
C VAL A 128 -0.90 20.86 -29.22
N ARG A 129 -1.42 21.77 -30.05
CA ARG A 129 -1.32 21.70 -31.54
C ARG A 129 -0.02 22.32 -32.03
N ASN A 130 0.21 22.26 -33.34
CA ASN A 130 1.33 22.96 -33.98
C ASN A 130 1.27 24.46 -33.72
N GLN A 131 2.33 25.04 -33.17
CA GLN A 131 2.43 26.44 -32.79
C GLN A 131 3.42 27.24 -33.65
N SER A 132 4.45 26.59 -34.13
CA SER A 132 5.49 27.22 -34.95
C SER A 132 5.47 26.76 -36.39
N SER A 133 6.15 27.51 -37.27
CA SER A 133 6.39 27.10 -38.65
C SER A 133 7.19 25.80 -38.72
N GLN A 134 8.05 25.53 -37.73
CA GLN A 134 8.79 24.28 -37.62
C GLN A 134 7.88 23.11 -37.21
N ASP A 135 7.02 23.29 -36.20
CA ASP A 135 6.03 22.29 -35.83
C ASP A 135 5.16 21.90 -37.07
N THR A 136 4.73 22.91 -37.83
CA THR A 136 3.93 22.69 -39.03
C THR A 136 4.74 21.99 -40.12
N ALA A 137 6.01 22.34 -40.34
CA ALA A 137 6.88 21.73 -41.32
C ALA A 137 7.15 20.25 -41.04
N PHE A 138 7.27 19.89 -39.77
CA PHE A 138 7.46 18.50 -39.32
C PHE A 138 6.15 17.78 -39.01
N ASN A 139 5.01 18.47 -39.08
CA ASN A 139 3.68 17.95 -38.71
C ASN A 139 3.67 17.34 -37.31
N ALA A 140 4.15 18.09 -36.32
CA ALA A 140 4.40 17.65 -34.95
C ALA A 140 3.16 17.01 -34.31
N SER A 141 1.97 17.58 -34.52
CA SER A 141 0.72 17.07 -33.95
C SER A 141 0.19 15.79 -34.61
N SER A 142 0.79 15.29 -35.70
CA SER A 142 0.22 14.16 -36.47
C SER A 142 0.25 12.84 -35.67
N HIS A 143 1.37 12.52 -35.03
CA HIS A 143 1.52 11.25 -34.34
C HIS A 143 0.60 11.17 -33.12
N GLY A 144 0.55 12.19 -32.25
CA GLY A 144 -0.36 12.20 -31.12
C GLY A 144 -1.84 12.24 -31.51
N THR A 145 -2.18 12.90 -32.63
CA THR A 145 -3.52 12.84 -33.19
C THR A 145 -3.88 11.42 -33.64
N ALA A 146 -2.95 10.72 -34.28
CA ALA A 146 -3.14 9.34 -34.71
C ALA A 146 -3.33 8.39 -33.52
N THR A 147 -2.49 8.49 -32.50
CA THR A 147 -2.60 7.66 -31.29
C THR A 147 -3.88 7.94 -30.49
N TRP A 148 -4.26 9.21 -30.31
CA TRP A 148 -5.49 9.59 -29.66
C TRP A 148 -6.73 9.13 -30.43
N SER A 149 -6.65 9.06 -31.79
CA SER A 149 -7.77 8.62 -32.63
C SER A 149 -8.21 7.17 -32.34
N LEU A 150 -7.33 6.33 -31.82
CA LEU A 150 -7.64 4.96 -31.43
C LEU A 150 -8.48 4.86 -30.14
N PHE A 151 -8.43 5.90 -29.30
CA PHE A 151 -9.36 6.05 -28.18
C PHE A 151 -10.67 6.69 -28.58
N ALA A 152 -10.60 7.79 -29.30
CA ALA A 152 -11.66 8.80 -29.36
C ALA A 152 -12.13 9.14 -30.79
N GLY A 153 -11.38 8.79 -31.81
CA GLY A 153 -11.69 9.16 -33.19
C GLY A 153 -13.00 8.53 -33.71
N ASN A 154 -13.72 9.29 -34.56
CA ASN A 154 -14.90 8.78 -35.25
C ASN A 154 -14.95 9.30 -36.67
N VAL A 155 -14.70 8.43 -37.60
CA VAL A 155 -14.92 8.68 -39.05
C VAL A 155 -15.82 7.55 -39.53
N SER A 156 -17.07 7.91 -39.84
CA SER A 156 -18.14 6.95 -40.13
C SER A 156 -17.70 5.86 -41.13
N GLY A 157 -17.89 4.59 -40.76
CA GLY A 157 -17.55 3.42 -41.55
C GLY A 157 -16.04 3.20 -41.80
N ARG A 158 -15.16 3.93 -41.13
CA ARG A 158 -13.72 3.85 -41.36
C ARG A 158 -12.88 3.75 -40.08
N LEU A 159 -13.19 4.58 -39.11
CA LEU A 159 -12.47 4.63 -37.83
C LEU A 159 -13.46 4.82 -36.67
N HIS A 160 -13.37 3.97 -35.68
CA HIS A 160 -14.13 4.09 -34.44
C HIS A 160 -13.22 3.82 -33.25
N GLY A 161 -12.99 4.85 -32.44
CA GLY A 161 -12.16 4.76 -31.22
C GLY A 161 -12.84 3.92 -30.14
N ILE A 162 -12.04 3.20 -29.37
CA ILE A 162 -12.50 2.18 -28.41
C ILE A 162 -13.13 2.80 -27.16
N ALA A 163 -12.62 3.95 -26.69
CA ALA A 163 -12.89 4.53 -25.37
C ALA A 163 -13.43 5.96 -25.49
N ARG A 164 -14.47 6.17 -26.29
CA ARG A 164 -15.00 7.48 -26.61
C ARG A 164 -15.71 8.20 -25.44
N GLY A 165 -16.17 7.45 -24.44
CA GLY A 165 -16.77 7.98 -23.24
C GLY A 165 -15.76 8.47 -22.19
N ALA A 166 -14.47 8.20 -22.37
CA ALA A 166 -13.43 8.65 -21.47
C ALA A 166 -13.27 10.18 -21.47
N SER A 167 -12.74 10.71 -20.38
CA SER A 167 -12.27 12.09 -20.29
C SER A 167 -10.78 12.15 -20.52
N PHE A 168 -10.30 13.01 -21.42
CA PHE A 168 -8.91 13.05 -21.84
C PHE A 168 -8.13 14.20 -21.24
N LEU A 169 -6.87 13.92 -20.88
CA LEU A 169 -5.82 14.89 -20.64
C LEU A 169 -4.78 14.73 -21.76
N LEU A 170 -4.45 15.80 -22.44
CA LEU A 170 -3.51 15.79 -23.55
C LEU A 170 -2.21 16.51 -23.14
N ALA A 171 -1.10 15.79 -23.13
CA ALA A 171 0.22 16.30 -22.80
C ALA A 171 1.16 16.23 -24.01
N LYS A 172 1.59 17.38 -24.53
CA LYS A 172 2.68 17.43 -25.51
C LYS A 172 3.98 17.43 -24.74
N THR A 173 4.70 16.32 -24.78
CA THR A 173 5.96 16.10 -24.03
C THR A 173 7.19 16.11 -24.95
N GLU A 174 7.00 15.87 -26.26
CA GLU A 174 8.07 15.65 -27.23
C GLU A 174 8.29 16.85 -28.14
N ASP A 175 9.55 17.22 -28.30
CA ASP A 175 10.00 18.20 -29.27
C ASP A 175 10.60 17.49 -30.49
N ILE A 176 9.80 17.26 -31.52
CA ILE A 176 10.22 16.50 -32.73
C ILE A 176 11.37 17.16 -33.49
N ARG A 177 11.80 18.36 -33.09
CA ARG A 177 12.97 19.07 -33.71
C ARG A 177 14.29 18.54 -33.19
N SER A 178 14.29 17.83 -32.08
CA SER A 178 15.49 17.28 -31.43
C SER A 178 15.12 16.17 -30.47
N GLU A 179 16.00 15.19 -30.31
CA GLU A 179 15.89 14.15 -29.29
C GLU A 179 16.82 14.49 -28.13
N THR A 180 16.29 15.06 -27.06
CA THR A 180 17.11 15.53 -25.94
C THR A 180 16.57 15.00 -24.61
N ARG A 181 17.43 14.93 -23.60
CA ARG A 181 17.04 14.47 -22.27
C ARG A 181 16.06 15.40 -21.54
N VAL A 182 15.78 16.57 -22.09
CA VAL A 182 14.72 17.47 -21.58
C VAL A 182 13.33 16.83 -21.76
N GLU A 183 13.17 15.98 -22.76
CA GLU A 183 11.92 15.24 -22.99
C GLU A 183 11.65 14.22 -21.88
N GLU A 184 12.70 13.63 -21.32
CA GLU A 184 12.55 12.82 -20.09
C GLU A 184 12.02 13.66 -18.91
N ASP A 185 12.49 14.91 -18.75
CA ASP A 185 11.99 15.83 -17.74
C ASP A 185 10.51 16.23 -18.01
N ASN A 186 10.17 16.50 -19.26
CA ASN A 186 8.81 16.80 -19.68
C ASN A 186 7.87 15.63 -19.38
N TYR A 187 8.31 14.40 -19.64
CA TYR A 187 7.56 13.18 -19.35
C TYR A 187 7.28 13.05 -17.84
N VAL A 188 8.28 13.24 -16.99
CA VAL A 188 8.12 13.24 -15.53
C VAL A 188 7.15 14.32 -15.07
N ALA A 189 7.29 15.55 -15.60
CA ALA A 189 6.41 16.66 -15.27
C ALA A 189 4.95 16.39 -15.71
N ALA A 190 4.77 15.72 -16.85
CA ALA A 190 3.45 15.34 -17.33
C ALA A 190 2.81 14.25 -16.45
N LEU A 191 3.58 13.30 -15.91
CA LEU A 191 3.07 12.32 -14.95
C LEU A 191 2.65 12.97 -13.62
N GLU A 192 3.48 13.89 -13.08
CA GLU A 192 3.12 14.64 -11.86
C GLU A 192 1.86 15.52 -12.06
N TRP A 193 1.74 16.12 -13.24
CA TRP A 193 0.54 16.89 -13.60
C TRP A 193 -0.68 15.98 -13.73
N ALA A 194 -0.56 14.81 -14.38
CA ALA A 194 -1.63 13.85 -14.52
C ALA A 194 -2.11 13.32 -13.15
N ASP A 195 -1.19 13.02 -12.22
CA ASP A 195 -1.49 12.65 -10.84
C ASP A 195 -2.29 13.74 -10.11
N SER A 196 -1.86 14.99 -10.25
CA SER A 196 -2.55 16.14 -9.60
C SER A 196 -4.00 16.34 -10.04
N ILE A 197 -4.36 15.84 -11.22
CA ILE A 197 -5.73 15.90 -11.79
C ILE A 197 -6.51 14.60 -11.50
N GLY A 198 -5.81 13.53 -11.13
CA GLY A 198 -6.41 12.23 -10.81
C GLY A 198 -6.70 11.40 -12.07
N VAL A 199 -5.70 11.24 -12.93
CA VAL A 199 -5.75 10.35 -14.10
C VAL A 199 -5.73 8.89 -13.66
N ASP A 200 -6.53 8.05 -14.29
CA ASP A 200 -6.55 6.60 -14.05
C ASP A 200 -5.52 5.85 -14.88
N ILE A 201 -5.38 6.26 -16.16
CA ILE A 201 -4.55 5.58 -17.15
C ILE A 201 -3.75 6.60 -17.96
N VAL A 202 -2.47 6.37 -18.16
CA VAL A 202 -1.62 7.10 -19.09
C VAL A 202 -1.28 6.19 -20.26
N SER A 203 -1.52 6.66 -21.50
CA SER A 203 -1.05 6.05 -22.75
C SER A 203 0.13 6.87 -23.27
N SER A 204 1.29 6.22 -23.36
CA SER A 204 2.53 6.83 -23.84
C SER A 204 3.09 6.06 -25.01
N SER A 205 2.90 6.60 -26.21
CA SER A 205 3.45 6.00 -27.45
C SER A 205 4.88 6.44 -27.72
N LEU A 206 5.66 6.59 -26.66
CA LEU A 206 6.99 7.18 -26.60
C LEU A 206 8.03 6.17 -26.14
N GLY A 207 9.30 6.46 -26.40
CA GLY A 207 10.38 5.64 -25.88
C GLY A 207 11.73 6.30 -26.07
N TYR A 208 12.52 6.34 -25.00
CA TYR A 208 13.81 7.02 -24.96
C TYR A 208 14.93 5.98 -24.93
N LEU A 209 15.91 6.14 -25.80
CA LEU A 209 17.06 5.24 -25.84
C LEU A 209 18.33 5.99 -26.20
N SER A 210 18.31 6.78 -27.27
CA SER A 210 19.47 7.50 -27.82
C SER A 210 19.12 8.96 -28.04
N PHE A 211 20.03 9.87 -27.70
CA PHE A 211 19.83 11.31 -27.75
C PHE A 211 20.86 11.99 -28.66
N ASP A 212 20.51 13.15 -29.21
CA ASP A 212 21.32 13.92 -30.15
C ASP A 212 22.70 14.34 -29.61
N ASN A 213 22.87 14.38 -28.29
CA ASN A 213 24.14 14.66 -27.62
C ASN A 213 25.11 13.48 -27.59
N GLY A 214 24.76 12.35 -28.23
CA GLY A 214 25.55 11.13 -28.23
C GLY A 214 25.40 10.26 -26.98
N PHE A 215 24.58 10.67 -26.01
CA PHE A 215 24.20 9.79 -24.91
C PHE A 215 23.22 8.73 -25.40
N SER A 216 23.41 7.50 -24.93
CA SER A 216 22.45 6.40 -25.14
C SER A 216 22.39 5.54 -23.90
N TYR A 217 21.21 5.10 -23.53
CA TYR A 217 21.09 4.06 -22.52
C TYR A 217 21.66 2.76 -23.06
N THR A 218 22.54 2.15 -22.29
CA THR A 218 23.08 0.83 -22.61
C THR A 218 22.07 -0.27 -22.24
N PRO A 219 22.12 -1.43 -22.89
CA PRO A 219 21.22 -2.54 -22.52
C PRO A 219 21.26 -2.94 -21.05
N SER A 220 22.41 -2.74 -20.35
CA SER A 220 22.54 -3.02 -18.93
C SER A 220 21.83 -2.01 -18.02
N GLN A 221 21.46 -0.85 -18.54
CA GLN A 221 20.75 0.21 -17.81
C GLN A 221 19.22 0.09 -17.97
N LEU A 222 18.74 -0.80 -18.85
CA LEU A 222 17.32 -1.04 -19.06
C LEU A 222 16.83 -2.13 -18.09
N ASN A 223 16.83 -1.80 -16.79
CA ASN A 223 16.54 -2.70 -15.68
C ASN A 223 15.39 -2.24 -14.79
N GLY A 224 14.70 -1.16 -15.17
CA GLY A 224 13.62 -0.57 -14.38
C GLY A 224 14.02 0.56 -13.42
N ASP A 225 15.31 0.67 -13.07
CA ASP A 225 15.78 1.55 -11.98
C ASP A 225 16.62 2.75 -12.41
N VAL A 226 17.01 2.83 -13.70
CA VAL A 226 18.04 3.79 -14.14
C VAL A 226 17.46 5.03 -14.83
N ALA A 227 16.56 4.84 -15.79
CA ALA A 227 15.97 5.95 -16.54
C ALA A 227 14.97 6.71 -15.66
N VAL A 228 15.04 8.05 -15.70
CA VAL A 228 14.13 8.88 -14.89
C VAL A 228 12.67 8.71 -15.29
N THR A 229 12.40 8.47 -16.57
CA THR A 229 11.08 8.19 -17.09
C THR A 229 10.53 6.87 -16.58
N THR A 230 11.35 5.84 -16.48
CA THR A 230 10.97 4.54 -15.93
C THR A 230 10.66 4.63 -14.43
N VAL A 231 11.56 5.26 -13.66
CA VAL A 231 11.34 5.46 -12.22
C VAL A 231 10.05 6.25 -11.97
N ALA A 232 9.79 7.31 -12.74
CA ALA A 232 8.58 8.10 -12.60
C ALA A 232 7.31 7.30 -13.00
N ALA A 233 7.39 6.46 -14.04
CA ALA A 233 6.27 5.62 -14.45
C ALA A 233 5.92 4.56 -13.39
N ASP A 234 6.91 3.95 -12.74
CA ASP A 234 6.70 3.03 -11.62
C ASP A 234 6.13 3.75 -10.38
N MET A 235 6.56 4.99 -10.12
CA MET A 235 5.97 5.83 -9.07
C MET A 235 4.52 6.21 -9.39
N ALA A 236 4.16 6.43 -10.66
CA ALA A 236 2.78 6.68 -11.08
C ALA A 236 1.90 5.45 -10.78
N ALA A 237 2.39 4.25 -11.07
CA ALA A 237 1.68 3.01 -10.77
C ALA A 237 1.44 2.82 -9.26
N GLN A 238 2.42 3.17 -8.41
CA GLN A 238 2.26 3.15 -6.95
C GLN A 238 1.19 4.14 -6.44
N ARG A 239 0.91 5.19 -7.23
CA ARG A 239 -0.14 6.19 -6.94
C ARG A 239 -1.51 5.83 -7.54
N GLY A 240 -1.60 4.70 -8.23
CA GLY A 240 -2.85 4.21 -8.81
C GLY A 240 -3.03 4.55 -10.30
N ILE A 241 -2.04 5.11 -10.97
CA ILE A 241 -2.08 5.43 -12.40
C ILE A 241 -1.50 4.26 -13.21
N LEU A 242 -2.28 3.65 -14.07
CA LEU A 242 -1.78 2.65 -14.99
C LEU A 242 -1.03 3.31 -16.15
N VAL A 243 0.28 3.10 -16.23
CA VAL A 243 1.07 3.56 -17.38
C VAL A 243 1.18 2.44 -18.42
N VAL A 244 0.62 2.69 -19.62
CA VAL A 244 0.71 1.82 -20.79
C VAL A 244 1.65 2.48 -21.78
N THR A 245 2.74 1.81 -22.13
CA THR A 245 3.81 2.39 -22.93
C THR A 245 4.24 1.50 -24.10
N ALA A 246 4.72 2.11 -25.16
CA ALA A 246 5.24 1.39 -26.31
C ALA A 246 6.53 0.63 -25.97
N ALA A 247 6.64 -0.62 -26.39
CA ALA A 247 7.86 -1.40 -26.22
C ALA A 247 9.05 -0.83 -27.01
N GLY A 248 8.76 -0.10 -28.08
CA GLY A 248 9.71 0.45 -29.04
C GLY A 248 9.69 -0.27 -30.38
N ASN A 249 10.34 0.33 -31.37
CA ASN A 249 10.38 -0.17 -32.75
C ASN A 249 11.79 -0.62 -33.17
N GLY A 250 12.64 -1.03 -32.21
CA GLY A 250 14.02 -1.47 -32.41
C GLY A 250 14.21 -2.97 -32.65
N GLY A 251 13.11 -3.72 -32.86
CA GLY A 251 13.19 -5.15 -33.13
C GLY A 251 13.89 -5.50 -34.46
N PRO A 252 14.13 -6.78 -34.73
CA PRO A 252 13.74 -7.96 -33.94
C PRO A 252 14.79 -8.41 -32.91
N SER A 253 15.85 -7.64 -32.69
CA SER A 253 16.94 -8.03 -31.79
C SER A 253 16.48 -8.16 -30.35
N PRO A 254 17.00 -9.13 -29.58
CA PRO A 254 16.76 -9.20 -28.15
C PRO A 254 17.30 -7.95 -27.42
N ARG A 255 16.69 -7.60 -26.28
CA ARG A 255 17.07 -6.43 -25.44
C ARG A 255 17.02 -5.10 -26.18
N SER A 256 16.01 -4.94 -27.04
CA SER A 256 15.74 -3.72 -27.83
C SER A 256 14.62 -2.85 -27.25
N ILE A 257 14.13 -3.17 -26.05
CA ILE A 257 13.14 -2.38 -25.32
C ILE A 257 13.70 -0.97 -25.06
N SER A 258 12.86 0.06 -25.22
CA SER A 258 13.20 1.44 -24.82
C SER A 258 12.62 1.78 -23.43
N THR A 259 13.16 2.82 -22.76
CA THR A 259 12.52 3.33 -21.54
C THR A 259 11.27 4.15 -21.93
N PRO A 260 10.19 4.17 -21.11
CA PRO A 260 10.01 3.53 -19.80
C PRO A 260 9.46 2.09 -19.88
N ALA A 261 9.49 1.42 -21.03
CA ALA A 261 8.93 0.07 -21.20
C ALA A 261 9.68 -1.01 -20.38
N ASP A 262 10.90 -0.71 -19.91
CA ASP A 262 11.66 -1.57 -19.00
C ASP A 262 11.18 -1.52 -17.54
N GLY A 263 10.23 -0.65 -17.19
CA GLY A 263 9.71 -0.48 -15.83
C GLY A 263 8.99 -1.72 -15.28
N ASP A 264 8.98 -1.85 -13.95
CA ASP A 264 8.39 -2.98 -13.23
C ASP A 264 6.86 -2.94 -13.24
N SER A 265 6.31 -1.74 -13.13
CA SER A 265 4.91 -1.50 -12.88
C SER A 265 4.19 -0.85 -14.07
N VAL A 266 4.83 -0.82 -15.24
CA VAL A 266 4.24 -0.37 -16.49
C VAL A 266 3.74 -1.55 -17.32
N LEU A 267 2.80 -1.30 -18.23
CA LEU A 267 2.41 -2.22 -19.30
C LEU A 267 3.13 -1.86 -20.60
N ALA A 268 4.22 -2.57 -20.89
CA ALA A 268 4.94 -2.43 -22.15
C ALA A 268 4.21 -3.20 -23.26
N VAL A 269 3.94 -2.56 -24.40
CA VAL A 269 3.11 -3.11 -25.47
C VAL A 269 3.92 -3.30 -26.77
N GLY A 270 3.99 -4.56 -27.21
CA GLY A 270 4.53 -4.95 -28.52
C GLY A 270 3.46 -4.90 -29.62
N GLY A 271 3.89 -4.79 -30.86
CA GLY A 271 3.01 -4.74 -32.05
C GLY A 271 2.90 -6.09 -32.74
N GLU A 272 1.70 -6.55 -33.06
CA GLU A 272 1.44 -7.74 -33.88
C GLU A 272 0.58 -7.40 -35.12
N ASP A 273 0.58 -8.30 -36.12
CA ASP A 273 -0.26 -8.19 -37.30
C ASP A 273 -1.68 -8.75 -37.05
N SER A 274 -2.51 -8.71 -38.11
CA SER A 274 -3.89 -9.21 -38.07
C SER A 274 -4.01 -10.72 -37.86
N LEU A 275 -2.92 -11.48 -38.01
CA LEU A 275 -2.84 -12.92 -37.77
C LEU A 275 -2.28 -13.24 -36.39
N GLY A 276 -1.88 -12.21 -35.59
CA GLY A 276 -1.27 -12.38 -34.28
C GLY A 276 0.23 -12.68 -34.34
N THR A 277 0.88 -12.41 -35.49
CA THR A 277 2.34 -12.57 -35.59
C THR A 277 3.04 -11.31 -35.14
N ILE A 278 4.04 -11.44 -34.28
CA ILE A 278 4.83 -10.31 -33.79
C ILE A 278 5.51 -9.58 -34.96
N ALA A 279 5.34 -8.27 -35.02
CA ALA A 279 5.96 -7.45 -36.02
C ALA A 279 7.49 -7.47 -35.95
N ALA A 280 8.17 -7.45 -37.08
CA ALA A 280 9.64 -7.46 -37.10
C ALA A 280 10.24 -6.23 -36.41
N PHE A 281 9.58 -5.08 -36.47
CA PHE A 281 10.02 -3.86 -35.79
C PHE A 281 9.78 -3.87 -34.29
N SER A 282 8.83 -4.67 -33.78
CA SER A 282 8.48 -4.66 -32.37
C SER A 282 9.69 -5.02 -31.51
N SER A 283 10.05 -4.14 -30.58
CA SER A 283 11.14 -4.35 -29.64
C SER A 283 10.87 -5.55 -28.75
N ARG A 284 11.96 -6.22 -28.34
CA ARG A 284 11.94 -7.48 -27.58
C ARG A 284 12.80 -7.38 -26.33
N GLY A 285 12.35 -8.02 -25.28
CA GLY A 285 13.12 -8.22 -24.06
C GLY A 285 14.22 -9.30 -24.21
N PRO A 286 14.67 -9.87 -23.09
CA PRO A 286 14.31 -9.48 -21.73
C PRO A 286 14.93 -8.14 -21.33
N THR A 287 14.50 -7.56 -20.19
CA THR A 287 15.20 -6.46 -19.53
C THR A 287 16.60 -6.90 -19.05
N ALA A 288 17.41 -5.95 -18.59
CA ALA A 288 18.78 -6.26 -18.11
C ALA A 288 18.79 -7.21 -16.91
N ASP A 289 17.81 -7.11 -16.04
CA ASP A 289 17.58 -7.94 -14.86
C ASP A 289 16.79 -9.24 -15.17
N GLY A 290 16.49 -9.50 -16.45
CA GLY A 290 15.92 -10.77 -16.91
C GLY A 290 14.39 -10.85 -16.92
N ARG A 291 13.68 -9.75 -16.63
CA ARG A 291 12.20 -9.74 -16.70
C ARG A 291 11.71 -9.85 -18.13
N ILE A 292 10.58 -10.54 -18.30
CA ILE A 292 9.88 -10.64 -19.58
C ILE A 292 9.28 -9.28 -19.93
N LYS A 293 9.65 -8.77 -21.10
CA LYS A 293 9.07 -7.60 -21.78
C LYS A 293 9.03 -7.88 -23.29
N PRO A 294 8.06 -7.32 -24.05
CA PRO A 294 6.93 -6.52 -23.57
C PRO A 294 6.05 -7.29 -22.59
N ASP A 295 5.13 -6.61 -21.87
CA ASP A 295 4.12 -7.32 -21.07
C ASP A 295 3.08 -7.98 -21.95
N PHE A 296 2.61 -7.26 -22.97
CA PHE A 296 1.54 -7.70 -23.88
C PHE A 296 1.85 -7.34 -25.32
N THR A 297 1.05 -7.94 -26.23
CA THR A 297 0.96 -7.50 -27.62
C THR A 297 -0.45 -7.00 -27.93
N ALA A 298 -0.55 -6.11 -28.91
CA ALA A 298 -1.79 -5.67 -29.51
C ALA A 298 -1.57 -5.38 -31.00
N PRO A 299 -2.63 -5.18 -31.80
CA PRO A 299 -2.49 -4.81 -33.19
C PRO A 299 -1.60 -3.58 -33.38
N GLY A 300 -0.52 -3.73 -34.14
CA GLY A 300 0.47 -2.68 -34.41
C GLY A 300 0.90 -2.63 -35.85
N VAL A 301 0.30 -3.46 -36.73
CA VAL A 301 0.57 -3.50 -38.17
C VAL A 301 -0.70 -3.16 -38.93
N ALA A 302 -0.60 -2.24 -39.86
CA ALA A 302 -1.69 -1.77 -40.73
C ALA A 302 -2.94 -1.30 -39.92
N VAL A 303 -2.71 -0.65 -38.80
CA VAL A 303 -3.77 -0.10 -37.95
C VAL A 303 -4.32 1.17 -38.57
N CYS A 304 -5.64 1.27 -38.67
CA CYS A 304 -6.31 2.46 -39.20
C CYS A 304 -6.31 3.58 -38.16
N VAL A 305 -5.72 4.72 -38.50
CA VAL A 305 -5.58 5.90 -37.63
C VAL A 305 -5.92 7.19 -38.39
N LEU A 306 -6.23 8.23 -37.69
CA LEU A 306 -6.48 9.55 -38.24
C LEU A 306 -5.14 10.21 -38.62
N THR A 307 -4.98 10.61 -39.89
CA THR A 307 -3.76 11.26 -40.41
C THR A 307 -4.02 12.70 -40.88
N GLY A 308 -5.25 13.17 -40.83
CA GLY A 308 -5.67 14.51 -41.24
C GLY A 308 -7.17 14.70 -41.05
N VAL A 309 -7.69 15.84 -41.46
CA VAL A 309 -9.14 16.10 -41.38
C VAL A 309 -9.89 15.15 -42.33
N GLY A 310 -10.60 14.19 -41.71
CA GLY A 310 -11.35 13.17 -42.44
C GLY A 310 -10.51 12.13 -43.16
N HIS A 311 -9.18 12.19 -43.04
CA HIS A 311 -8.27 11.23 -43.65
C HIS A 311 -7.87 10.15 -42.66
N VAL A 312 -8.07 8.89 -43.04
CA VAL A 312 -7.69 7.71 -42.26
C VAL A 312 -6.74 6.87 -43.11
N ALA A 313 -5.61 6.50 -42.56
CA ALA A 313 -4.63 5.65 -43.25
C ALA A 313 -4.17 4.50 -42.35
N ARG A 314 -3.53 3.51 -42.96
CA ARG A 314 -2.93 2.36 -42.27
C ARG A 314 -1.51 2.70 -41.84
N GLU A 315 -1.26 2.53 -40.56
CA GLU A 315 0.05 2.83 -39.95
C GLU A 315 0.60 1.62 -39.22
N ASN A 316 1.93 1.59 -39.06
CA ASN A 316 2.64 0.53 -38.35
C ASN A 316 3.43 1.11 -37.18
N GLY A 317 3.45 0.42 -36.06
CA GLY A 317 4.23 0.81 -34.87
C GLY A 317 3.66 0.27 -33.58
N THR A 318 4.52 0.04 -32.61
CA THR A 318 4.11 -0.20 -31.19
C THR A 318 3.35 1.01 -30.65
N SER A 319 3.56 2.19 -31.23
CA SER A 319 2.81 3.43 -30.95
C SER A 319 1.30 3.29 -31.19
N PHE A 320 0.85 2.37 -32.02
CA PHE A 320 -0.58 2.14 -32.31
C PHE A 320 -1.13 0.94 -31.52
N ALA A 321 -0.27 -0.01 -31.16
CA ALA A 321 -0.63 -1.11 -30.28
C ALA A 321 -0.90 -0.60 -28.82
N THR A 322 -0.12 0.37 -28.38
CA THR A 322 -0.19 0.98 -27.04
C THR A 322 -1.56 1.60 -26.73
N PRO A 323 -2.08 2.54 -27.54
CA PRO A 323 -3.38 3.14 -27.27
C PRO A 323 -4.54 2.15 -27.38
N LEU A 324 -4.44 1.11 -28.22
CA LEU A 324 -5.45 0.06 -28.29
C LEU A 324 -5.53 -0.73 -26.99
N LEU A 325 -4.37 -1.08 -26.39
CA LEU A 325 -4.33 -1.76 -25.10
C LEU A 325 -4.76 -0.82 -23.96
N ALA A 326 -4.33 0.43 -23.97
CA ALA A 326 -4.70 1.42 -22.97
C ALA A 326 -6.20 1.75 -23.00
N ALA A 327 -6.80 1.88 -24.20
CA ALA A 327 -8.24 2.05 -24.36
C ALA A 327 -9.01 0.80 -23.87
N SER A 328 -8.49 -0.40 -24.13
CA SER A 328 -9.03 -1.65 -23.59
C SER A 328 -8.98 -1.67 -22.05
N ALA A 329 -7.90 -1.18 -21.46
CA ALA A 329 -7.77 -1.03 -20.02
C ALA A 329 -8.81 -0.05 -19.46
N ALA A 330 -9.13 1.02 -20.19
CA ALA A 330 -10.14 1.98 -19.79
C ALA A 330 -11.56 1.36 -19.78
N LEU A 331 -11.89 0.46 -20.70
CA LEU A 331 -13.17 -0.27 -20.66
C LEU A 331 -13.27 -1.14 -19.38
N VAL A 332 -12.18 -1.85 -19.04
CA VAL A 332 -12.13 -2.67 -17.82
C VAL A 332 -12.22 -1.79 -16.58
N LYS A 333 -11.54 -0.64 -16.57
CA LYS A 333 -11.56 0.32 -15.46
C LYS A 333 -12.97 0.94 -15.24
N GLN A 334 -13.75 1.18 -16.29
CA GLN A 334 -15.14 1.61 -16.17
C GLN A 334 -15.99 0.61 -15.41
N LEU A 335 -15.79 -0.69 -15.67
CA LEU A 335 -16.52 -1.77 -14.99
C LEU A 335 -16.02 -1.99 -13.56
N HIS A 336 -14.75 -1.71 -13.31
CA HIS A 336 -14.06 -1.93 -12.05
C HIS A 336 -13.28 -0.69 -11.61
N PRO A 337 -13.94 0.40 -11.15
CA PRO A 337 -13.28 1.67 -10.83
C PRO A 337 -12.21 1.59 -9.73
N SER A 338 -12.33 0.64 -8.83
CA SER A 338 -11.38 0.44 -7.72
C SER A 338 -10.14 -0.37 -8.10
N LEU A 339 -10.08 -0.89 -9.35
CA LEU A 339 -9.00 -1.77 -9.79
C LEU A 339 -7.66 -1.03 -9.79
N LEU A 340 -6.68 -1.58 -9.09
CA LEU A 340 -5.32 -1.04 -9.08
C LEU A 340 -4.56 -1.41 -10.36
N PRO A 341 -3.53 -0.64 -10.76
CA PRO A 341 -2.77 -0.89 -11.99
C PRO A 341 -2.26 -2.32 -12.14
N MET A 342 -1.70 -2.88 -11.07
CA MET A 342 -1.13 -4.24 -11.12
C MET A 342 -2.19 -5.34 -11.07
N GLU A 343 -3.36 -5.06 -10.55
CA GLU A 343 -4.51 -5.97 -10.62
C GLU A 343 -5.06 -6.03 -12.04
N LEU A 344 -5.15 -4.88 -12.74
CA LEU A 344 -5.54 -4.82 -14.14
C LEU A 344 -4.50 -5.54 -15.02
N ARG A 345 -3.19 -5.37 -14.79
CA ARG A 345 -2.14 -6.15 -15.44
C ARG A 345 -2.35 -7.65 -15.22
N THR A 346 -2.72 -8.07 -14.01
CA THR A 346 -2.98 -9.47 -13.68
C THR A 346 -4.21 -9.99 -14.43
N ALA A 347 -5.28 -9.20 -14.52
CA ALA A 347 -6.47 -9.54 -15.31
C ALA A 347 -6.10 -9.79 -16.78
N PHE A 348 -5.31 -8.91 -17.38
CA PHE A 348 -4.85 -9.08 -18.75
C PHE A 348 -3.93 -10.30 -18.91
N ARG A 349 -2.99 -10.55 -17.98
CA ARG A 349 -2.10 -11.72 -18.02
C ARG A 349 -2.86 -13.04 -17.96
N SER A 350 -3.89 -13.11 -17.13
CA SER A 350 -4.67 -14.34 -16.94
C SER A 350 -5.49 -14.74 -18.16
N THR A 351 -5.85 -13.77 -19.03
CA THR A 351 -6.67 -13.99 -20.22
C THR A 351 -5.86 -13.97 -21.53
N ALA A 352 -4.57 -13.64 -21.45
CA ALA A 352 -3.72 -13.44 -22.62
C ALA A 352 -3.38 -14.76 -23.35
N THR A 353 -3.14 -14.65 -24.64
CA THR A 353 -2.93 -15.80 -25.56
C THR A 353 -1.72 -16.65 -25.22
N LYS A 354 -0.71 -16.11 -24.54
CA LYS A 354 0.50 -16.83 -24.11
C LYS A 354 0.59 -16.97 -22.58
N ARG A 355 -0.50 -16.87 -21.86
CA ARG A 355 -0.50 -16.93 -20.37
C ARG A 355 0.20 -18.17 -19.78
N ALA A 356 0.17 -19.30 -20.50
CA ALA A 356 0.79 -20.55 -20.04
C ALA A 356 2.31 -20.62 -20.30
N ALA A 357 2.81 -19.87 -21.29
CA ALA A 357 4.22 -19.86 -21.69
C ALA A 357 4.60 -18.48 -22.24
N PRO A 358 4.71 -17.45 -21.40
CA PRO A 358 5.11 -16.11 -21.82
C PRO A 358 6.58 -16.10 -22.26
N ASP A 359 6.92 -15.22 -23.20
CA ASP A 359 8.26 -15.07 -23.74
C ASP A 359 8.66 -13.61 -23.96
N SER A 360 9.93 -13.36 -24.25
CA SER A 360 10.45 -11.99 -24.42
C SER A 360 10.14 -11.35 -25.78
N SER A 361 9.37 -12.00 -26.64
CA SER A 361 8.90 -11.43 -27.90
C SER A 361 7.45 -10.96 -27.84
N TYR A 362 6.60 -11.75 -27.22
CA TYR A 362 5.16 -11.49 -27.10
C TYR A 362 4.74 -11.10 -25.67
N GLY A 363 5.61 -11.24 -24.68
CA GLY A 363 5.19 -11.17 -23.28
C GLY A 363 4.19 -12.28 -22.95
N TRP A 364 3.11 -11.93 -22.30
CA TRP A 364 1.96 -12.82 -22.07
C TRP A 364 1.06 -12.93 -23.31
N GLY A 365 1.41 -12.23 -24.41
CA GLY A 365 0.62 -12.19 -25.63
C GLY A 365 -0.50 -11.16 -25.59
N ARG A 366 -1.49 -11.31 -26.47
CA ARG A 366 -2.63 -10.42 -26.57
C ARG A 366 -3.70 -10.82 -25.56
N PRO A 367 -4.20 -9.89 -24.70
CA PRO A 367 -5.27 -10.18 -23.75
C PRO A 367 -6.62 -10.36 -24.45
N ASP A 368 -7.47 -11.22 -23.91
CA ASP A 368 -8.89 -11.23 -24.16
C ASP A 368 -9.54 -10.23 -23.21
N VAL A 369 -9.94 -9.07 -23.72
CA VAL A 369 -10.41 -7.95 -22.89
C VAL A 369 -11.79 -8.24 -22.32
N ALA A 370 -12.67 -8.92 -23.07
CA ALA A 370 -13.97 -9.31 -22.54
C ALA A 370 -13.81 -10.28 -21.34
N ALA A 371 -12.92 -11.27 -21.46
CA ALA A 371 -12.60 -12.17 -20.37
C ALA A 371 -11.94 -11.44 -19.19
N ALA A 372 -11.02 -10.49 -19.46
CA ALA A 372 -10.39 -9.69 -18.42
C ALA A 372 -11.38 -8.76 -17.69
N ALA A 373 -12.39 -8.26 -18.39
CA ALA A 373 -13.46 -7.45 -17.79
C ALA A 373 -14.37 -8.25 -16.85
N VAL A 374 -14.39 -9.56 -17.03
CA VAL A 374 -15.08 -10.50 -16.16
C VAL A 374 -14.23 -10.91 -14.98
N PHE A 375 -12.94 -10.67 -15.07
CA PHE A 375 -12.01 -10.97 -13.98
C PHE A 375 -12.56 -10.43 -12.66
N PRO A 376 -12.76 -11.30 -11.64
CA PRO A 376 -13.46 -10.91 -10.42
C PRO A 376 -12.56 -10.06 -9.52
N THR A 377 -12.00 -8.97 -10.03
CA THR A 377 -11.11 -8.06 -9.34
C THR A 377 -11.78 -7.25 -8.26
N GLY A 378 -13.09 -7.26 -8.23
CA GLY A 378 -13.89 -6.67 -7.19
C GLY A 378 -14.31 -7.64 -6.10
N VAL A 379 -13.53 -8.66 -5.74
CA VAL A 379 -13.84 -9.47 -4.55
C VAL A 379 -13.58 -8.62 -3.32
N THR A 380 -14.65 -8.09 -2.77
CA THR A 380 -14.59 -7.23 -1.58
C THR A 380 -15.20 -7.97 -0.41
N ALA A 381 -14.40 -8.17 0.63
CA ALA A 381 -14.87 -8.68 1.90
C ALA A 381 -15.88 -7.69 2.53
N THR A 382 -17.01 -8.15 2.99
CA THR A 382 -18.04 -7.31 3.62
C THR A 382 -18.25 -7.63 5.10
N SER A 383 -18.06 -8.87 5.52
CA SER A 383 -18.15 -9.28 6.93
C SER A 383 -17.46 -10.64 7.16
N PRO A 384 -16.83 -10.85 8.31
CA PRO A 384 -16.46 -9.87 9.33
C PRO A 384 -15.20 -9.08 8.93
N LEU A 385 -15.16 -7.79 9.27
CA LEU A 385 -14.04 -6.89 8.94
C LEU A 385 -13.17 -6.58 10.16
N PRO A 386 -11.86 -6.32 9.98
CA PRO A 386 -11.01 -5.82 11.04
C PRO A 386 -11.45 -4.40 11.47
N GLY A 387 -11.32 -4.11 12.76
CA GLY A 387 -11.69 -2.79 13.31
C GLY A 387 -13.17 -2.59 13.65
N ALA A 388 -14.05 -3.51 13.27
CA ALA A 388 -15.48 -3.47 13.62
C ALA A 388 -15.78 -3.86 15.09
N GLY A 389 -14.73 -4.04 15.91
CA GLY A 389 -14.84 -4.58 17.26
C GLY A 389 -14.74 -6.11 17.30
N PRO A 390 -14.76 -6.69 18.52
CA PRO A 390 -14.81 -8.14 18.69
C PRO A 390 -16.11 -8.73 18.14
N LEU A 391 -16.04 -9.95 17.63
CA LEU A 391 -17.22 -10.67 17.15
C LEU A 391 -18.24 -10.86 18.27
N THR A 392 -19.51 -10.63 17.96
CA THR A 392 -20.64 -10.89 18.87
C THR A 392 -21.14 -12.33 18.81
N THR A 393 -20.68 -13.10 17.81
CA THR A 393 -20.97 -14.52 17.65
C THR A 393 -19.68 -15.30 17.40
N ILE A 394 -19.61 -16.52 17.87
CA ILE A 394 -18.50 -17.45 17.64
C ILE A 394 -18.68 -18.29 16.36
N THR A 395 -19.83 -18.20 15.74
CA THR A 395 -20.16 -18.79 14.44
C THR A 395 -20.57 -17.69 13.45
N PRO A 396 -19.63 -16.79 13.08
CA PRO A 396 -19.96 -15.68 12.20
C PRO A 396 -20.30 -16.15 10.79
N THR A 397 -21.09 -15.34 10.11
CA THR A 397 -21.28 -15.46 8.67
C THR A 397 -20.24 -14.62 7.96
N PHE A 398 -19.47 -15.26 7.09
CA PHE A 398 -18.54 -14.57 6.17
C PHE A 398 -19.32 -14.15 4.94
N SER A 399 -19.11 -12.95 4.47
CA SER A 399 -19.74 -12.41 3.27
C SER A 399 -18.78 -11.54 2.47
N TRP A 400 -19.00 -11.53 1.17
CA TRP A 400 -18.24 -10.75 0.21
C TRP A 400 -19.12 -10.39 -0.98
N THR A 401 -18.66 -9.43 -1.75
CA THR A 401 -19.25 -9.06 -3.04
C THR A 401 -18.24 -9.27 -4.15
N VAL A 402 -18.70 -9.53 -5.34
CA VAL A 402 -17.91 -9.46 -6.57
C VAL A 402 -18.47 -8.37 -7.46
N GLY A 403 -17.62 -7.78 -8.28
CA GLY A 403 -18.06 -6.84 -9.32
C GLY A 403 -19.05 -7.48 -10.29
N THR A 404 -19.58 -6.70 -11.23
CA THR A 404 -20.54 -7.18 -12.22
C THR A 404 -19.92 -8.30 -13.06
N VAL A 405 -20.51 -9.48 -13.01
CA VAL A 405 -20.07 -10.66 -13.75
C VAL A 405 -20.98 -10.81 -14.98
N PRO A 406 -20.45 -10.66 -16.21
CA PRO A 406 -21.22 -10.96 -17.42
C PRO A 406 -21.73 -12.40 -17.42
N ALA A 407 -22.88 -12.63 -18.07
CA ALA A 407 -23.54 -13.95 -18.12
C ALA A 407 -22.64 -15.06 -18.69
N SER A 408 -21.70 -14.72 -19.60
CA SER A 408 -20.76 -15.66 -20.22
C SER A 408 -19.69 -16.21 -19.28
N ALA A 409 -19.47 -15.58 -18.11
CA ALA A 409 -18.48 -15.99 -17.12
C ALA A 409 -19.09 -16.59 -15.86
N SER A 410 -20.39 -16.63 -15.83
CA SER A 410 -21.15 -17.33 -14.76
C SER A 410 -21.13 -18.85 -15.04
N PRO A 411 -21.06 -19.69 -14.01
CA PRO A 411 -21.02 -19.33 -12.59
C PRO A 411 -19.61 -18.96 -12.09
N VAL A 412 -19.55 -18.04 -11.12
CA VAL A 412 -18.33 -17.79 -10.34
C VAL A 412 -18.34 -18.73 -9.13
N THR A 413 -17.24 -19.42 -8.91
CA THR A 413 -16.99 -20.24 -7.74
C THR A 413 -16.07 -19.53 -6.77
N TYR A 414 -16.20 -19.79 -5.50
CA TYR A 414 -15.42 -19.16 -4.44
C TYR A 414 -14.68 -20.20 -3.63
N ARG A 415 -13.47 -19.86 -3.18
CA ARG A 415 -12.75 -20.64 -2.18
C ARG A 415 -12.48 -19.76 -0.97
N LEU A 416 -13.16 -20.03 0.11
CA LEU A 416 -12.98 -19.34 1.39
C LEU A 416 -11.96 -20.09 2.23
N ARG A 417 -10.91 -19.40 2.66
CA ARG A 417 -9.92 -19.89 3.62
C ARG A 417 -9.94 -19.06 4.89
N ILE A 418 -9.95 -19.72 6.03
CA ILE A 418 -9.98 -19.10 7.36
C ILE A 418 -8.85 -19.72 8.18
N SER A 419 -8.01 -18.90 8.84
CA SER A 419 -6.87 -19.36 9.63
C SER A 419 -6.68 -18.53 10.91
N ARG A 420 -5.81 -19.03 11.80
CA ARG A 420 -5.32 -18.31 12.98
C ARG A 420 -4.13 -17.41 12.69
N ASP A 421 -3.51 -17.56 11.56
CA ASP A 421 -2.35 -16.79 11.11
C ASP A 421 -2.62 -16.11 9.77
N SER A 422 -1.91 -15.01 9.52
CA SER A 422 -2.06 -14.19 8.31
C SER A 422 -1.51 -14.83 7.04
N THR A 423 -0.76 -15.92 7.14
CA THR A 423 -0.23 -16.64 5.97
C THR A 423 -1.25 -17.60 5.38
N LEU A 424 -2.28 -17.95 6.17
CA LEU A 424 -3.29 -18.95 5.82
C LEU A 424 -2.71 -20.34 5.50
N ALA A 425 -1.52 -20.65 6.03
CA ALA A 425 -0.79 -21.89 5.74
C ALA A 425 -1.48 -23.12 6.35
N ALA A 426 -2.11 -22.94 7.53
CA ALA A 426 -2.86 -23.98 8.22
C ALA A 426 -4.32 -23.52 8.43
N PRO A 427 -5.17 -23.60 7.41
CA PRO A 427 -6.54 -23.12 7.51
C PRO A 427 -7.38 -24.01 8.45
N ILE A 428 -8.18 -23.38 9.29
CA ILE A 428 -9.23 -24.04 10.09
C ILE A 428 -10.49 -24.31 9.28
N ALA A 429 -10.67 -23.61 8.17
CA ALA A 429 -11.66 -23.91 7.13
C ALA A 429 -11.06 -23.57 5.76
N ASP A 430 -11.29 -24.45 4.80
CA ASP A 430 -10.92 -24.29 3.39
C ASP A 430 -12.08 -24.88 2.57
N THR A 431 -12.95 -24.04 2.06
CA THR A 431 -14.25 -24.46 1.52
C THR A 431 -14.50 -23.86 0.15
N ALA A 432 -14.91 -24.69 -0.79
CA ALA A 432 -15.41 -24.27 -2.10
C ALA A 432 -16.92 -23.97 -2.03
N LEU A 433 -17.34 -22.87 -2.65
CA LEU A 433 -18.68 -22.29 -2.54
C LEU A 433 -19.15 -21.77 -3.90
N THR A 434 -20.46 -21.69 -4.07
CA THR A 434 -21.11 -20.96 -5.17
C THR A 434 -21.85 -19.70 -4.69
N ALA A 435 -22.13 -19.63 -3.39
CA ALA A 435 -22.74 -18.47 -2.75
C ALA A 435 -21.70 -17.45 -2.30
N GLN A 436 -22.08 -16.19 -2.19
CA GLN A 436 -21.26 -15.10 -1.69
C GLN A 436 -21.30 -14.95 -0.16
N THR A 437 -21.80 -15.97 0.51
CA THR A 437 -21.88 -16.03 1.97
C THR A 437 -21.54 -17.45 2.45
N PHE A 438 -20.98 -17.53 3.65
CA PHE A 438 -20.68 -18.78 4.33
C PHE A 438 -20.92 -18.63 5.82
N ALA A 439 -21.88 -19.36 6.36
CA ALA A 439 -22.09 -19.46 7.79
C ALA A 439 -21.21 -20.56 8.36
N LEU A 440 -20.38 -20.20 9.34
CA LEU A 440 -19.50 -21.17 10.00
C LEU A 440 -20.34 -22.09 10.89
N SER A 441 -20.23 -23.40 10.69
CA SER A 441 -20.91 -24.41 11.51
C SER A 441 -20.18 -24.74 12.80
N THR A 442 -18.86 -24.58 12.81
CA THR A 442 -18.02 -24.87 13.97
C THR A 442 -17.66 -23.59 14.71
N ALA A 443 -17.88 -23.57 16.02
CA ALA A 443 -17.59 -22.42 16.85
C ALA A 443 -16.10 -22.08 16.86
N PHE A 444 -15.77 -20.80 16.73
CA PHE A 444 -14.41 -20.32 16.90
C PHE A 444 -14.01 -20.33 18.37
N LYS A 445 -12.78 -20.76 18.62
CA LYS A 445 -12.10 -20.48 19.88
C LYS A 445 -11.68 -19.01 19.96
N PRO A 446 -11.56 -18.41 21.17
CA PRO A 446 -11.03 -17.07 21.34
C PRO A 446 -9.68 -16.85 20.65
N GLY A 447 -9.44 -15.62 20.19
CA GLY A 447 -8.20 -15.22 19.55
C GLY A 447 -8.38 -14.49 18.21
N LYS A 448 -7.31 -14.37 17.46
CA LYS A 448 -7.30 -13.71 16.14
C LYS A 448 -7.68 -14.70 15.05
N VAL A 449 -8.41 -14.20 14.08
CA VAL A 449 -8.81 -14.94 12.86
C VAL A 449 -8.46 -14.08 11.65
N PHE A 450 -7.94 -14.73 10.62
CA PHE A 450 -7.67 -14.15 9.31
C PHE A 450 -8.43 -14.97 8.27
N TRP A 451 -8.88 -14.32 7.23
CA TRP A 451 -9.59 -15.01 6.17
C TRP A 451 -9.34 -14.39 4.81
N ARG A 452 -9.55 -15.15 3.76
CA ARG A 452 -9.46 -14.72 2.38
C ARG A 452 -10.48 -15.49 1.55
N VAL A 453 -11.06 -14.81 0.59
CA VAL A 453 -11.84 -15.45 -0.45
C VAL A 453 -11.19 -15.25 -1.80
N ASP A 454 -11.02 -16.34 -2.52
CA ASP A 454 -10.58 -16.36 -3.90
C ASP A 454 -11.79 -16.72 -4.76
N ALA A 455 -12.06 -15.93 -5.80
CA ALA A 455 -13.13 -16.17 -6.75
C ALA A 455 -12.52 -16.72 -8.06
N THR A 456 -13.21 -17.67 -8.68
CA THR A 456 -12.81 -18.24 -9.96
C THR A 456 -14.02 -18.21 -10.91
N ALA A 457 -13.85 -17.53 -12.05
CA ALA A 457 -14.85 -17.50 -13.10
C ALA A 457 -14.92 -18.85 -13.87
N ALA A 458 -15.99 -19.10 -14.59
CA ALA A 458 -16.12 -20.29 -15.43
C ALA A 458 -15.03 -20.42 -16.52
N SER A 459 -14.46 -19.30 -16.96
CA SER A 459 -13.33 -19.19 -17.89
C SER A 459 -11.96 -19.50 -17.25
N GLY A 460 -11.89 -19.69 -15.93
CA GLY A 460 -10.68 -20.07 -15.20
C GLY A 460 -9.90 -18.90 -14.58
N GLU A 461 -10.30 -17.65 -14.78
CA GLU A 461 -9.70 -16.48 -14.15
C GLU A 461 -9.98 -16.48 -12.65
N THR A 462 -9.00 -15.98 -11.88
CA THR A 462 -9.11 -15.91 -10.41
C THR A 462 -8.83 -14.50 -9.90
N ALA A 463 -9.55 -14.11 -8.85
CA ALA A 463 -9.24 -12.91 -8.08
C ALA A 463 -9.36 -13.17 -6.59
N SER A 464 -8.77 -12.31 -5.79
CA SER A 464 -8.69 -12.48 -4.34
C SER A 464 -9.11 -11.21 -3.60
N SER A 465 -9.77 -11.38 -2.46
CA SER A 465 -10.02 -10.27 -1.52
C SER A 465 -8.76 -9.74 -0.83
N GLY A 466 -7.61 -10.40 -1.05
CA GLY A 466 -6.50 -10.26 -0.14
C GLY A 466 -6.79 -10.91 1.22
N VAL A 467 -5.82 -10.86 2.14
CA VAL A 467 -5.99 -11.40 3.50
C VAL A 467 -6.67 -10.35 4.37
N ILE A 468 -7.81 -10.71 4.94
CA ILE A 468 -8.62 -9.88 5.83
C ILE A 468 -8.33 -10.28 7.27
N GLY A 469 -8.07 -9.32 8.12
CA GLY A 469 -7.85 -9.58 9.54
C GLY A 469 -6.71 -8.73 10.14
N PRO A 470 -6.48 -8.86 11.46
CA PRO A 470 -7.15 -9.79 12.35
C PRO A 470 -8.60 -9.38 12.70
N VAL A 471 -9.51 -10.33 12.62
CA VAL A 471 -10.81 -10.26 13.26
C VAL A 471 -10.68 -10.90 14.64
N VAL A 472 -11.18 -10.26 15.67
CA VAL A 472 -10.98 -10.70 17.06
C VAL A 472 -12.20 -11.50 17.54
N VAL A 473 -11.98 -12.76 17.87
CA VAL A 473 -12.95 -13.57 18.63
C VAL A 473 -12.70 -13.27 20.12
N PRO A 474 -13.68 -12.74 20.86
CA PRO A 474 -13.46 -12.31 22.22
C PRO A 474 -13.10 -13.51 23.12
N PRO A 475 -12.34 -13.29 24.19
CA PRO A 475 -12.15 -14.31 25.22
C PRO A 475 -13.49 -14.64 25.89
N TRP A 476 -13.60 -15.84 26.44
CA TRP A 476 -14.84 -16.32 27.08
C TRP A 476 -15.27 -15.49 28.31
N ALA A 477 -14.36 -14.70 28.86
CA ALA A 477 -14.63 -13.73 29.92
C ALA A 477 -13.69 -12.54 29.85
N THR A 478 -14.02 -11.45 30.55
CA THR A 478 -13.19 -10.25 30.71
C THR A 478 -13.03 -9.97 32.20
N LEU A 479 -11.80 -9.72 32.64
CA LEU A 479 -11.52 -9.35 34.03
C LEU A 479 -12.08 -7.95 34.32
N THR A 480 -12.80 -7.79 35.43
CA THR A 480 -13.44 -6.52 35.82
C THR A 480 -12.87 -5.91 37.08
N SER A 481 -12.11 -6.69 37.90
CA SER A 481 -11.40 -6.16 39.03
C SER A 481 -9.89 -6.45 38.95
N LEU A 482 -9.07 -5.64 39.65
CA LEU A 482 -7.63 -5.84 39.81
C LEU A 482 -6.86 -6.15 38.50
N SER A 483 -7.38 -5.70 37.38
CA SER A 483 -6.83 -5.93 36.02
C SER A 483 -6.28 -4.67 35.38
N ASN A 484 -6.24 -3.54 36.09
CA ASN A 484 -5.84 -2.25 35.56
C ASN A 484 -4.37 -2.28 35.12
N PRO A 485 -4.03 -1.96 33.85
CA PRO A 485 -2.64 -1.93 33.38
C PRO A 485 -1.78 -0.87 34.07
N ALA A 486 -2.38 0.15 34.66
CA ALA A 486 -1.67 1.19 35.41
C ALA A 486 -1.14 0.75 36.79
N GLY A 487 -1.49 -0.47 37.20
CA GLY A 487 -1.19 -1.00 38.54
C GLY A 487 -2.15 -0.45 39.59
N MET A 488 -2.50 -1.31 40.55
CA MET A 488 -3.36 -0.99 41.68
C MET A 488 -2.63 -1.22 42.98
N VAL A 489 -2.96 -0.39 43.98
CA VAL A 489 -2.56 -0.61 45.38
C VAL A 489 -3.83 -0.82 46.15
N ILE A 490 -3.88 -1.90 46.94
CA ILE A 490 -5.01 -2.25 47.77
C ILE A 490 -4.54 -2.48 49.22
N ASP A 491 -5.36 -2.14 50.15
CA ASP A 491 -5.12 -2.30 51.59
C ASP A 491 -5.78 -3.54 52.20
N THR A 492 -6.64 -4.18 51.42
CA THR A 492 -7.25 -5.46 51.81
C THR A 492 -6.37 -6.63 51.37
N ALA A 493 -6.14 -7.56 52.31
CA ALA A 493 -5.43 -8.81 51.99
C ALA A 493 -6.36 -9.91 51.44
N GLN A 494 -7.64 -9.68 51.43
CA GLN A 494 -8.66 -10.57 50.87
C GLN A 494 -9.50 -9.82 49.80
N PRO A 495 -8.89 -9.41 48.67
CA PRO A 495 -9.60 -8.71 47.63
C PRO A 495 -10.58 -9.63 46.89
N THR A 496 -11.68 -9.06 46.42
CA THR A 496 -12.59 -9.78 45.56
C THR A 496 -12.13 -9.70 44.09
N PHE A 497 -11.91 -10.84 43.46
CA PHE A 497 -11.66 -10.97 42.04
C PHE A 497 -12.98 -11.08 41.32
N THR A 498 -13.21 -10.28 40.31
CA THR A 498 -14.44 -10.28 39.51
C THR A 498 -14.15 -10.30 38.00
N TRP A 499 -15.01 -10.95 37.29
CA TRP A 499 -14.97 -11.02 35.84
C TRP A 499 -16.37 -11.00 35.25
N LYS A 500 -16.44 -10.70 33.95
CA LYS A 500 -17.69 -10.71 33.20
C LYS A 500 -17.58 -11.75 32.10
N PRO A 501 -18.50 -12.73 32.01
CA PRO A 501 -18.58 -13.65 30.90
C PRO A 501 -18.76 -12.91 29.56
N ALA A 502 -18.21 -13.44 28.49
CA ALA A 502 -18.40 -12.88 27.16
C ALA A 502 -19.88 -12.92 26.76
N GLN A 503 -20.33 -11.82 26.16
CA GLN A 503 -21.67 -11.74 25.56
C GLN A 503 -21.59 -12.35 24.14
N VAL A 504 -21.39 -13.66 24.06
CA VAL A 504 -21.41 -14.40 22.80
C VAL A 504 -22.60 -15.34 22.78
N SER A 505 -23.27 -15.41 21.65
CA SER A 505 -24.37 -16.35 21.47
C SER A 505 -23.82 -17.78 21.43
N SER A 506 -24.36 -18.64 22.31
CA SER A 506 -24.11 -20.08 22.34
C SER A 506 -22.63 -20.49 22.54
N PRO A 507 -22.05 -20.31 23.74
CA PRO A 507 -20.75 -20.91 24.05
C PRO A 507 -20.85 -22.46 23.92
N PRO A 508 -19.73 -23.15 23.65
CA PRO A 508 -19.73 -24.61 23.40
C PRO A 508 -20.14 -25.47 24.63
N GLY A 509 -20.40 -24.83 25.76
CA GLY A 509 -20.90 -25.48 26.98
C GLY A 509 -21.01 -24.46 28.13
N PRO A 510 -21.46 -24.90 29.31
CA PRO A 510 -21.47 -24.02 30.47
C PRO A 510 -20.07 -23.50 30.76
N LEU A 511 -19.98 -22.22 31.16
CA LEU A 511 -18.71 -21.60 31.53
C LEU A 511 -18.37 -21.98 32.97
N VAL A 512 -17.18 -22.51 33.15
CA VAL A 512 -16.59 -22.84 34.46
C VAL A 512 -15.26 -22.13 34.58
N PHE A 513 -14.93 -21.64 35.77
CA PHE A 513 -13.82 -20.73 35.99
C PHE A 513 -12.85 -21.27 37.04
N ASP A 514 -11.56 -21.15 36.77
CA ASP A 514 -10.51 -21.35 37.75
C ASP A 514 -9.74 -20.03 37.94
N VAL A 515 -9.44 -19.67 39.18
CA VAL A 515 -8.71 -18.47 39.52
C VAL A 515 -7.39 -18.82 40.20
N ASP A 516 -6.30 -18.27 39.64
CA ASP A 516 -4.95 -18.36 40.21
C ASP A 516 -4.43 -16.97 40.52
N VAL A 517 -3.92 -16.76 41.74
CA VAL A 517 -3.29 -15.52 42.18
C VAL A 517 -1.82 -15.78 42.53
N GLN A 518 -0.94 -15.16 41.76
CA GLN A 518 0.51 -15.46 41.77
C GLN A 518 1.31 -14.24 42.16
N ARG A 519 2.36 -14.45 42.96
CA ARG A 519 3.37 -13.41 43.28
C ARG A 519 4.14 -13.05 42.00
N VAL A 520 4.24 -11.76 41.70
CA VAL A 520 4.98 -11.30 40.52
C VAL A 520 6.47 -11.65 40.60
N ALA A 521 7.07 -11.56 41.76
CA ALA A 521 8.50 -11.77 41.95
C ALA A 521 8.95 -13.22 41.80
N THR A 522 8.12 -14.19 42.21
CA THR A 522 8.50 -15.60 42.32
C THR A 522 7.67 -16.53 41.43
N GLY A 523 6.52 -16.07 40.98
CA GLY A 523 5.53 -16.91 40.29
C GLY A 523 4.79 -17.90 41.17
N VAL A 524 5.01 -17.87 42.50
CA VAL A 524 4.33 -18.76 43.45
C VAL A 524 2.85 -18.37 43.54
N THR A 525 1.98 -19.37 43.48
CA THR A 525 0.53 -19.21 43.67
C THR A 525 0.19 -19.18 45.15
N ASP A 526 -0.40 -18.07 45.63
CA ASP A 526 -0.86 -17.92 47.01
C ASP A 526 -2.36 -18.21 47.18
N PHE A 527 -3.11 -18.15 46.09
CA PHE A 527 -4.52 -18.49 46.06
C PHE A 527 -4.88 -19.19 44.77
N ASN A 528 -5.55 -20.31 44.90
CA ASN A 528 -6.10 -21.04 43.74
C ASN A 528 -7.48 -21.59 44.11
N VAL A 529 -8.42 -21.49 43.19
CA VAL A 529 -9.72 -22.14 43.28
C VAL A 529 -10.18 -22.52 41.87
N ALA A 530 -10.76 -23.71 41.77
CA ALA A 530 -11.20 -24.26 40.51
C ALA A 530 -12.71 -24.59 40.49
N ASN A 531 -13.23 -24.78 39.30
CA ASN A 531 -14.62 -25.18 39.05
C ASN A 531 -15.69 -24.20 39.58
N LEU A 532 -15.38 -22.92 39.55
CA LEU A 532 -16.35 -21.88 39.91
C LEU A 532 -17.42 -21.71 38.83
N THR A 533 -18.66 -21.53 39.26
CA THR A 533 -19.77 -21.11 38.37
C THR A 533 -20.15 -19.64 38.59
N ASP A 534 -19.72 -19.06 39.70
CA ASP A 534 -19.90 -17.65 40.01
C ASP A 534 -18.90 -16.80 39.24
N THR A 535 -19.18 -15.51 39.17
CA THR A 535 -18.34 -14.50 38.44
C THR A 535 -17.49 -13.66 39.42
N SER A 536 -17.35 -14.12 40.64
CA SER A 536 -16.52 -13.49 41.64
C SER A 536 -16.02 -14.50 42.68
N VAL A 537 -14.84 -14.21 43.26
CA VAL A 537 -14.27 -14.99 44.35
C VAL A 537 -13.32 -14.13 45.20
N ALA A 538 -13.22 -14.42 46.47
CA ALA A 538 -12.24 -13.83 47.36
C ALA A 538 -11.39 -14.92 48.02
N PRO A 539 -10.10 -14.67 48.32
CA PRO A 539 -9.26 -15.61 49.07
C PRO A 539 -9.83 -15.89 50.47
N THR A 540 -9.86 -17.16 50.82
CA THR A 540 -10.24 -17.56 52.20
C THR A 540 -9.15 -17.29 53.23
N GLN A 541 -7.88 -17.28 52.79
CA GLN A 541 -6.72 -16.90 53.59
C GLN A 541 -6.17 -15.55 53.08
N PRO A 542 -5.68 -14.68 53.97
CA PRO A 542 -5.13 -13.38 53.56
C PRO A 542 -3.91 -13.55 52.63
N LEU A 543 -3.87 -12.81 51.53
CA LEU A 543 -2.67 -12.65 50.71
C LEU A 543 -1.57 -11.96 51.49
N GLN A 544 -0.32 -12.25 51.17
CA GLN A 544 0.83 -11.66 51.85
C GLN A 544 0.89 -10.14 51.61
N ARG A 545 0.96 -9.37 52.67
CA ARG A 545 1.10 -7.91 52.61
C ARG A 545 2.44 -7.50 52.03
N ASN A 546 2.49 -6.31 51.45
CA ASN A 546 3.68 -5.72 50.82
C ASN A 546 4.21 -6.56 49.63
N THR A 547 3.30 -7.28 48.99
CA THR A 547 3.60 -8.20 47.91
C THR A 547 2.79 -7.83 46.67
N ALA A 548 3.46 -7.81 45.53
CA ALA A 548 2.82 -7.58 44.21
C ALA A 548 2.30 -8.91 43.65
N TYR A 549 1.07 -8.88 43.23
CA TYR A 549 0.36 -10.03 42.67
C TYR A 549 -0.12 -9.75 41.24
N ARG A 550 -0.21 -10.80 40.46
CA ARG A 550 -1.03 -10.90 39.22
C ARG A 550 -2.01 -12.04 39.41
N TRP A 551 -3.11 -12.00 38.66
CA TRP A 551 -4.03 -13.11 38.69
C TRP A 551 -4.40 -13.58 37.28
N LEU A 552 -4.78 -14.82 37.20
CA LEU A 552 -5.17 -15.51 36.00
C LEU A 552 -6.57 -16.07 36.18
N LEU A 553 -7.37 -15.95 35.15
CA LEU A 553 -8.66 -16.60 35.04
C LEU A 553 -8.56 -17.64 33.92
N THR A 554 -8.66 -18.91 34.27
CA THR A 554 -8.84 -19.98 33.30
C THR A 554 -10.35 -20.18 33.10
N VAL A 555 -10.81 -20.11 31.86
CA VAL A 555 -12.21 -20.26 31.53
C VAL A 555 -12.34 -21.55 30.72
N HIS A 556 -13.17 -22.45 31.20
CA HIS A 556 -13.57 -23.67 30.51
C HIS A 556 -14.94 -23.46 29.90
N ALA A 557 -15.06 -23.73 28.59
CA ALA A 557 -16.30 -23.65 27.84
C ALA A 557 -16.51 -24.99 27.12
N GLY A 558 -17.15 -25.94 27.76
CA GLY A 558 -17.18 -27.32 27.30
C GLY A 558 -15.77 -27.91 27.21
N SER A 559 -15.35 -28.33 26.02
CA SER A 559 -13.98 -28.85 25.78
C SER A 559 -12.95 -27.77 25.49
N ASP A 560 -13.34 -26.50 25.39
CA ASP A 560 -12.42 -25.40 25.13
C ASP A 560 -11.95 -24.75 26.41
N THR A 561 -10.67 -24.33 26.44
CA THR A 561 -10.07 -23.68 27.59
C THR A 561 -9.32 -22.43 27.14
N SER A 562 -9.54 -21.31 27.80
CA SER A 562 -8.79 -20.08 27.57
C SER A 562 -8.28 -19.49 28.87
N ILE A 563 -7.03 -18.99 28.85
CA ILE A 563 -6.38 -18.35 30.02
C ILE A 563 -6.32 -16.85 29.78
N ILE A 564 -6.94 -16.09 30.66
CA ILE A 564 -6.97 -14.65 30.65
C ILE A 564 -6.08 -14.17 31.81
N ARG A 565 -5.08 -13.35 31.48
CA ARG A 565 -4.14 -12.79 32.46
C ARG A 565 -4.48 -11.35 32.76
N SER A 566 -4.36 -10.93 34.01
CA SER A 566 -4.41 -9.50 34.34
C SER A 566 -3.30 -8.76 33.57
N GLN A 567 -3.65 -7.65 32.92
CA GLN A 567 -2.69 -6.84 32.16
C GLN A 567 -1.68 -6.13 33.06
N GLY A 568 -2.04 -5.87 34.32
CA GLY A 568 -1.18 -5.30 35.35
C GLY A 568 -1.04 -6.20 36.55
N SER A 569 -0.30 -5.71 37.51
CA SER A 569 -0.21 -6.30 38.87
C SER A 569 -0.83 -5.36 39.89
N PHE A 570 -1.30 -5.91 40.99
CA PHE A 570 -1.75 -5.15 42.14
C PHE A 570 -0.82 -5.41 43.33
N LEU A 571 -0.70 -4.42 44.22
CA LEU A 571 0.12 -4.51 45.40
C LEU A 571 -0.79 -4.52 46.62
N VAL A 572 -0.72 -5.58 47.43
CA VAL A 572 -1.35 -5.65 48.75
C VAL A 572 -0.46 -4.93 49.72
N VAL A 573 -0.95 -3.87 50.36
CA VAL A 573 -0.19 -3.06 51.33
C VAL A 573 -0.73 -3.22 52.72
N ASP A 574 0.06 -2.80 53.71
CA ASP A 574 -0.38 -2.63 55.10
C ASP A 574 -0.32 -1.14 55.45
N LEU A 575 -1.45 -0.54 55.79
CA LEU A 575 -1.56 0.87 56.12
C LEU A 575 -1.31 1.16 57.62
N GLY A 576 -1.11 0.14 58.47
CA GLY A 576 -0.71 0.32 59.86
C GLY A 576 0.70 0.93 60.00
N MET A 577 1.11 1.32 61.22
CA MET A 577 2.47 1.82 61.49
C MET A 577 3.51 0.73 61.15
N PRO A 578 4.58 1.07 60.42
CA PRO A 578 5.57 0.09 60.02
C PRO A 578 6.39 -0.39 61.24
N THR A 579 6.56 -1.69 61.33
CA THR A 579 7.43 -2.34 62.37
C THR A 579 8.88 -2.49 61.89
N SER A 580 9.16 -2.26 60.58
CA SER A 580 10.50 -2.33 59.98
C SER A 580 10.66 -1.26 58.94
N THR A 581 11.89 -0.81 58.72
CA THR A 581 12.24 0.10 57.60
C THR A 581 12.48 -0.71 56.35
N LEU A 582 11.76 -0.38 55.24
CA LEU A 582 11.80 -1.13 53.99
C LEU A 582 11.74 -0.19 52.80
N LEU A 583 12.50 -0.50 51.74
CA LEU A 583 12.28 0.07 50.39
C LEU A 583 11.57 -0.96 49.54
N TYR A 584 10.39 -0.61 49.05
CA TYR A 584 9.63 -1.46 48.16
C TYR A 584 10.12 -1.35 46.72
N GLN A 585 9.79 -2.34 45.91
CA GLN A 585 9.97 -2.23 44.47
C GLN A 585 9.07 -1.11 43.94
N ASN A 586 9.64 -0.23 43.12
CA ASN A 586 8.87 0.79 42.44
C ASN A 586 7.78 0.18 41.56
N PHE A 587 6.67 0.89 41.39
CA PHE A 587 5.54 0.37 40.64
C PHE A 587 4.83 1.47 39.82
N PRO A 588 4.58 1.25 38.51
CA PRO A 588 4.96 0.07 37.73
C PRO A 588 6.46 -0.05 37.49
N ASN A 589 6.93 -1.28 37.29
CA ASN A 589 8.30 -1.58 36.86
C ASN A 589 8.31 -2.80 35.95
N PRO A 590 8.67 -2.68 34.65
CA PRO A 590 9.16 -1.47 33.98
C PRO A 590 8.11 -0.36 33.82
N PHE A 591 8.59 0.87 33.56
CA PHE A 591 7.76 2.01 33.18
C PHE A 591 8.42 2.81 32.05
N PRO A 592 7.71 3.67 31.27
CA PRO A 592 6.26 3.87 31.28
C PRO A 592 5.47 2.64 30.82
N ILE A 593 4.20 2.62 31.16
CA ILE A 593 3.20 1.68 30.66
C ILE A 593 2.00 2.46 30.12
N ALA A 594 1.09 1.82 29.40
CA ALA A 594 -0.10 2.47 28.86
C ALA A 594 -0.89 3.19 29.96
N GLY A 595 -1.12 4.49 29.76
CA GLY A 595 -1.83 5.35 30.70
C GLY A 595 -1.04 5.81 31.93
N ARG A 596 0.26 5.50 32.02
CA ARG A 596 1.08 5.92 33.17
C ARG A 596 2.55 6.13 32.81
N ASP A 597 2.96 7.40 32.80
CA ASP A 597 4.29 7.86 32.39
C ASP A 597 5.32 7.89 33.51
N SER A 598 4.95 7.50 34.73
CA SER A 598 5.79 7.58 35.93
C SER A 598 5.64 6.35 36.80
N THR A 599 6.62 6.15 37.67
CA THR A 599 6.62 5.07 38.64
C THR A 599 6.63 5.63 40.07
N CYS A 600 5.98 4.93 41.01
CA CYS A 600 5.92 5.29 42.40
C CYS A 600 7.13 4.73 43.19
N LEU A 601 7.71 5.55 44.04
CA LEU A 601 8.74 5.14 44.98
C LEU A 601 8.12 5.05 46.37
N TRP A 602 8.24 3.91 47.01
CA TRP A 602 7.60 3.64 48.30
C TRP A 602 8.59 3.09 49.31
N PHE A 603 8.51 3.61 50.51
CA PHE A 603 9.28 3.07 51.61
C PHE A 603 8.53 3.19 52.93
N ASP A 604 8.83 2.31 53.86
CA ASP A 604 8.41 2.35 55.25
C ASP A 604 9.59 2.77 56.11
N LEU A 605 9.33 3.58 57.10
CA LEU A 605 10.30 4.04 58.11
C LEU A 605 9.78 3.67 59.51
N ALA A 606 10.44 2.70 60.16
CA ALA A 606 10.02 2.25 61.50
C ALA A 606 10.45 3.20 62.61
N LEU A 607 11.58 3.88 62.44
CA LEU A 607 12.15 4.81 63.44
C LEU A 607 12.42 6.18 62.80
N ALA A 608 12.18 7.24 63.56
CA ALA A 608 12.53 8.59 63.13
C ALA A 608 14.04 8.72 62.88
N GLY A 609 14.43 9.42 61.84
CA GLY A 609 15.84 9.66 61.56
C GLY A 609 16.15 10.23 60.18
N SER A 610 17.45 10.34 59.90
CA SER A 610 17.93 10.83 58.61
C SER A 610 17.64 9.83 57.49
N VAL A 611 17.04 10.32 56.41
CA VAL A 611 16.66 9.51 55.25
C VAL A 611 17.22 10.13 53.98
N GLU A 612 17.80 9.29 53.11
CA GLU A 612 18.14 9.64 51.72
C GLU A 612 17.38 8.70 50.80
N LEU A 613 16.59 9.26 49.86
CA LEU A 613 15.99 8.52 48.78
C LEU A 613 16.47 9.10 47.46
N ASP A 614 17.29 8.35 46.75
CA ASP A 614 17.98 8.74 45.51
C ASP A 614 17.65 7.79 44.36
N ILE A 615 17.65 8.31 43.16
CA ILE A 615 17.80 7.51 41.95
C ILE A 615 19.24 7.66 41.44
N LEU A 616 19.88 6.53 41.16
CA LEU A 616 21.24 6.44 40.66
C LEU A 616 21.26 5.75 39.29
N ASP A 617 22.27 6.09 38.50
CA ASP A 617 22.61 5.27 37.34
C ASP A 617 23.38 3.99 37.74
N LEU A 618 23.67 3.09 36.81
CA LEU A 618 24.41 1.86 37.08
C LEU A 618 25.88 2.11 37.45
N ARG A 619 26.41 3.31 37.28
CA ARG A 619 27.76 3.72 37.72
C ARG A 619 27.76 4.29 39.15
N GLY A 620 26.56 4.41 39.76
CA GLY A 620 26.38 4.98 41.09
C GLY A 620 26.28 6.51 41.13
N ASN A 621 26.20 7.19 39.98
CA ASN A 621 26.02 8.63 39.94
C ASN A 621 24.59 9.00 40.30
N LEU A 622 24.46 10.09 41.09
CA LEU A 622 23.15 10.62 41.45
C LEU A 622 22.45 11.22 40.24
N VAL A 623 21.27 10.67 39.90
CA VAL A 623 20.41 11.12 38.85
C VAL A 623 19.31 12.06 39.36
N ARG A 624 18.65 11.68 40.42
CA ARG A 624 17.61 12.49 41.06
C ARG A 624 17.55 12.18 42.57
N ARG A 625 17.33 13.23 43.36
CA ARG A 625 17.12 13.11 44.81
C ARG A 625 15.67 13.47 45.14
N PHE A 626 15.03 12.65 45.99
CA PHE A 626 13.68 12.86 46.49
C PHE A 626 13.69 13.23 47.97
N VAL A 627 14.58 12.62 48.75
CA VAL A 627 14.76 12.89 50.19
C VAL A 627 16.26 13.00 50.48
N PRO A 628 16.76 14.09 51.10
CA PRO A 628 16.06 15.35 51.31
C PRO A 628 15.75 16.06 49.97
N GLY A 629 14.63 16.76 49.92
CA GLY A 629 14.20 17.47 48.71
C GLY A 629 13.17 18.55 49.04
N PRO A 630 12.59 19.19 48.01
CA PRO A 630 11.63 20.27 48.20
C PRO A 630 10.41 19.87 49.05
N ASP A 631 9.99 18.61 48.91
CA ASP A 631 8.77 18.10 49.54
C ASP A 631 9.01 17.32 50.81
N PHE A 632 10.26 16.92 51.09
CA PHE A 632 10.61 16.12 52.26
C PHE A 632 11.89 16.61 52.91
N PRO A 633 11.88 16.86 54.24
CA PRO A 633 13.11 17.17 54.99
C PRO A 633 14.03 15.94 55.09
N GLY A 634 15.29 16.15 55.39
CA GLY A 634 16.27 15.07 55.54
C GLY A 634 16.05 14.19 56.76
N VAL A 635 15.23 14.62 57.73
CA VAL A 635 14.82 13.83 58.90
C VAL A 635 13.32 13.60 58.84
N LEU A 636 12.92 12.32 58.82
CA LEU A 636 11.52 11.93 58.74
C LEU A 636 11.05 11.22 59.98
N ALA A 637 9.76 11.38 60.32
CA ALA A 637 9.07 10.63 61.35
C ALA A 637 8.82 9.17 60.93
N PRO A 638 8.57 8.22 61.85
CA PRO A 638 8.10 6.90 61.46
C PRO A 638 6.82 6.99 60.67
N GLY A 639 6.70 6.17 59.61
CA GLY A 639 5.53 6.22 58.75
C GLY A 639 5.73 5.49 57.43
N ARG A 640 4.69 5.55 56.61
CA ARG A 640 4.64 4.94 55.29
C ARG A 640 4.63 6.03 54.25
N TYR A 641 5.69 6.10 53.45
CA TYR A 641 5.94 7.14 52.46
C TYR A 641 5.68 6.67 51.05
N GLY A 642 5.21 7.56 50.20
CA GLY A 642 4.94 7.28 48.77
C GLY A 642 3.54 6.76 48.47
N ARG A 643 2.72 6.59 49.49
CA ARG A 643 1.32 6.18 49.36
C ARG A 643 0.41 7.39 49.46
N GLY A 644 -0.55 7.50 48.50
CA GLY A 644 -1.55 8.56 48.55
C GLY A 644 -2.55 8.38 49.70
N SER A 645 -3.06 9.46 50.23
CA SER A 645 -4.14 9.47 51.22
C SER A 645 -5.49 9.33 50.51
N GLY A 646 -6.11 8.13 50.57
CA GLY A 646 -7.47 7.89 50.06
C GLY A 646 -7.73 6.43 49.73
N SER A 647 -8.99 6.04 49.63
CA SER A 647 -9.48 4.69 49.35
C SER A 647 -9.13 4.15 47.94
N GLY A 648 -8.38 4.90 47.11
CA GLY A 648 -8.03 4.53 45.76
C GLY A 648 -6.58 4.14 45.52
N GLY A 649 -5.73 4.02 46.55
CA GLY A 649 -4.34 3.54 46.39
C GLY A 649 -3.47 4.36 45.44
N ILE A 650 -3.70 5.66 45.30
CA ILE A 650 -2.95 6.56 44.43
C ILE A 650 -1.57 6.82 45.03
N CYS A 651 -0.52 6.84 44.20
CA CYS A 651 0.83 7.24 44.58
C CYS A 651 0.86 8.67 45.15
N ASP A 652 1.70 8.92 46.08
CA ASP A 652 2.06 10.28 46.47
C ASP A 652 2.80 10.95 45.34
N PRO A 653 2.24 12.04 44.71
CA PRO A 653 2.88 12.70 43.59
C PRO A 653 4.30 13.18 43.85
N ARG A 654 4.63 13.46 45.12
CA ARG A 654 5.94 13.92 45.56
C ARG A 654 7.02 12.84 45.47
N LEU A 655 6.63 11.57 45.46
CA LEU A 655 7.51 10.41 45.33
C LEU A 655 7.27 9.61 44.04
N MET A 656 6.90 10.32 42.97
CA MET A 656 6.80 9.78 41.64
C MET A 656 8.00 10.16 40.80
N TRP A 657 8.54 9.19 40.07
CA TRP A 657 9.62 9.43 39.10
C TRP A 657 9.13 9.21 37.68
N ASP A 658 9.38 10.21 36.82
CA ASP A 658 8.95 10.28 35.43
C ASP A 658 10.09 10.02 34.44
N GLY A 659 11.23 9.50 34.87
CA GLY A 659 12.39 9.25 34.02
C GLY A 659 13.23 10.50 33.71
N ARG A 660 13.08 11.59 34.49
CA ARG A 660 13.89 12.80 34.34
C ARG A 660 14.93 12.92 35.46
N ALA A 661 16.05 13.53 35.14
CA ALA A 661 17.07 13.93 36.11
C ALA A 661 16.58 15.07 37.01
N GLY A 662 17.31 15.37 38.09
CA GLY A 662 16.99 16.44 39.01
C GLY A 662 16.94 17.85 38.40
N ASN A 663 17.61 18.08 37.26
CA ASN A 663 17.56 19.30 36.46
C ASN A 663 16.44 19.31 35.40
N GLY A 664 15.58 18.30 35.37
CA GLY A 664 14.45 18.18 34.45
C GLY A 664 14.77 17.58 33.09
N HIS A 665 16.05 17.31 32.76
CA HIS A 665 16.40 16.69 31.49
C HIS A 665 15.92 15.24 31.41
N PRO A 666 15.37 14.79 30.26
CA PRO A 666 14.99 13.40 30.05
C PRO A 666 16.21 12.48 30.06
N LEU A 667 16.04 11.31 30.62
CA LEU A 667 17.09 10.29 30.70
C LEU A 667 16.88 9.23 29.63
N PRO A 668 17.93 8.55 29.19
CA PRO A 668 17.83 7.45 28.24
C PRO A 668 17.10 6.24 28.85
N ALA A 669 16.49 5.43 28.00
CA ALA A 669 16.00 4.11 28.40
C ALA A 669 17.14 3.29 29.03
N GLY A 670 16.85 2.60 30.13
CA GLY A 670 17.88 1.85 30.83
C GLY A 670 17.47 1.36 32.22
N VAL A 671 18.43 0.81 32.91
CA VAL A 671 18.28 0.36 34.31
C VAL A 671 18.87 1.41 35.25
N TYR A 672 18.09 1.76 36.27
CA TYR A 672 18.44 2.69 37.32
C TYR A 672 18.28 2.00 38.68
N LEU A 673 18.80 2.61 39.72
CA LEU A 673 18.72 2.10 41.09
C LEU A 673 18.03 3.12 41.99
N ALA A 674 16.94 2.75 42.64
CA ALA A 674 16.43 3.47 43.79
C ALA A 674 17.25 3.07 45.00
N LYS A 675 17.89 4.04 45.64
CA LYS A 675 18.68 3.89 46.87
C LYS A 675 17.90 4.50 48.03
N LEU A 676 17.63 3.70 49.07
CA LEU A 676 17.18 4.20 50.34
C LEU A 676 18.28 4.00 51.37
N LYS A 677 18.68 5.11 52.00
CA LYS A 677 19.51 5.09 53.21
C LYS A 677 18.72 5.68 54.38
N ALA A 678 18.57 4.91 55.44
CA ALA A 678 17.81 5.25 56.64
C ALA A 678 18.52 4.69 57.85
N PRO A 679 18.11 5.03 59.09
CA PRO A 679 18.75 4.47 60.30
C PRO A 679 18.82 2.94 60.26
N GLY A 680 20.05 2.43 60.28
CA GLY A 680 20.31 0.99 60.21
C GLY A 680 20.07 0.28 58.91
N LEU A 681 19.74 1.01 57.80
CA LEU A 681 19.41 0.41 56.50
C LEU A 681 20.05 1.17 55.34
N LEU A 682 20.70 0.41 54.45
CA LEU A 682 21.07 0.85 53.12
C LEU A 682 20.59 -0.23 52.12
N VAL A 683 19.66 0.13 51.27
CA VAL A 683 19.05 -0.83 50.31
C VAL A 683 18.87 -0.20 48.95
N PHE A 684 18.98 -1.04 47.90
CA PHE A 684 18.80 -0.67 46.51
C PHE A 684 17.69 -1.50 45.89
N LYS A 685 16.89 -0.87 45.01
CA LYS A 685 15.91 -1.55 44.15
C LYS A 685 16.15 -1.16 42.70
N ARG A 686 16.08 -2.13 41.82
CA ARG A 686 16.28 -1.93 40.36
C ARG A 686 15.03 -1.36 39.75
N ILE A 687 15.18 -0.29 38.98
CA ILE A 687 14.13 0.36 38.18
C ILE A 687 14.46 0.17 36.72
N VAL A 688 13.50 -0.29 35.94
CA VAL A 688 13.63 -0.41 34.48
C VAL A 688 12.80 0.71 33.85
N PHE A 689 13.49 1.64 33.18
CA PHE A 689 12.90 2.75 32.46
C PHE A 689 12.97 2.46 30.95
N ARG A 690 11.83 2.48 30.27
CA ARG A 690 11.73 2.16 28.83
C ARG A 690 12.03 3.33 27.91
N GLY A 691 12.24 4.54 28.48
CA GLY A 691 12.33 5.79 27.70
C GLY A 691 10.94 6.39 27.42
N LYS A 692 10.92 7.68 27.09
CA LYS A 692 9.72 8.39 26.63
C LYS A 692 9.78 8.57 25.12
#